data_74efafdc76b267c2a5f2e977a527d1d3
#
_entry.id   74efafdc76b267c2a5f2e977a527d1d3
#
_cell.length_a   1.000
_cell.length_b   1.000
_cell.length_c   1.000
_cell.angle_alpha   90.00
_cell.angle_beta   90.00
_cell.angle_gamma   90.00
#
_symmetry.space_group_name_H-M   'P 1'
#
loop_
_entity.id
_entity.type
_entity.pdbx_description
1 polymer ?
#
loop_
_entity_poly.entity_id
_entity_poly.type
_entity_poly.pdbx_seq_one_letter_code
_entity_poly.pdbx_strand_id
1 'polypeptide(L)'
;MASDEKDNVRQLIDDDIKEDIGESPENADYSETCKKEEMQSEEKVTPSKGKRLLDSLTTGRMASEEDDKGRIMRKKPRVDYDENKRPDSNLKGSDQSGKVEDDDDEIQEVTPPEVKAKLTTSSSADTEVKDGGLASSKSTSNVVKQVGKSDDLMGLPVEPTGLEGAAFQSRVPFDKMTQVEAACFPDLVTPLQSQKLFLHLRNRILQMWLDNPKIQLTGDDALRKLEAPWNSDEQLAARVHAFLERHGYINFGIYKRTQPLPQKTGKVVVIGAGIAGLAAAQQLKSFGMDVVVLESRDRVGGRIATFRKGPYIADLGAMVVTGLGGNPITVLSKQVNMELMKISQKCPLYESNGSTVPKDKDDMVEREFNRLLEATSYLSHQLDFNYCNGKPVSLGQSLEWIIKLQEKYVKEKQIDHLKEIIALQDVLKTNQNRILTGKEKMEELHKQYKEFEEPTSTRDVTQEFAFRTKARDLRNACAEFEKLEEEEKMLTRKLQEMDAHPPSDVYLSSRDRQIVDWHFANLEFANATPLTNLSLKHWDQDDGFAFTGSHLTVRNGYSCVPVALSEGLDIKLNTAVRQIRYSQSGCEVTTSNARNHTNPVTYKADAVLCTLPLGVMKQAIAQNSQGLPNTVSFNPSLPDWKVESIKRLGYGNLNKVVLCFDRIFWDPSANLFGHVGSTTASRGELFLFWHLYKAPVLLALVAGEAAAIMENVSDDVIVGRCIAVLKGIFGNAAVPTPKETVVSRWRADPWSRGSYSFVSTGSSGNDYDILATPVIPGNPTEANDMIKNPPRIFFAGEHTIRNYPATVHGALLSGLREAGRIADQYLGCPYAPPPGVEIKGIGDVFGKSYEKQQLTH
;
A
#
# COMPACT_ATOMS: atom_id res chain seq x y z
N MET A 1 6.50 31.32 -7.27
CA MET A 1 7.26 30.11 -7.58
C MET A 1 6.37 28.84 -7.63
N ALA A 2 5.63 28.50 -6.57
CA ALA A 2 4.76 27.32 -6.59
C ALA A 2 3.52 27.45 -7.50
N SER A 3 3.00 28.65 -7.76
CA SER A 3 1.89 28.91 -8.70
C SER A 3 2.31 28.74 -10.15
N ASP A 4 3.49 29.24 -10.48
CA ASP A 4 4.02 29.21 -11.86
C ASP A 4 4.44 27.79 -12.28
N GLU A 5 4.84 26.93 -11.33
CA GLU A 5 5.14 25.53 -11.58
C GLU A 5 3.87 24.70 -11.82
N LYS A 6 2.79 25.00 -11.08
CA LYS A 6 1.48 24.35 -11.30
C LYS A 6 0.91 24.66 -12.68
N ASP A 7 1.01 25.90 -13.12
CA ASP A 7 0.47 26.35 -14.39
C ASP A 7 1.27 25.77 -15.58
N ASN A 8 2.58 25.62 -15.44
CA ASN A 8 3.42 24.97 -16.47
C ASN A 8 3.14 23.46 -16.60
N VAL A 9 2.93 22.74 -15.50
CA VAL A 9 2.56 21.31 -15.54
C VAL A 9 1.14 21.13 -16.08
N ARG A 10 0.20 22.00 -15.72
CA ARG A 10 -1.14 22.02 -16.30
C ARG A 10 -1.11 22.24 -17.81
N GLN A 11 -0.33 23.19 -18.26
CA GLN A 11 -0.24 23.52 -19.70
C GLN A 11 0.39 22.38 -20.50
N LEU A 12 1.40 21.68 -19.96
CA LEU A 12 2.00 20.51 -20.60
C LEU A 12 1.02 19.31 -20.68
N ILE A 13 0.21 19.12 -19.65
CA ILE A 13 -0.80 18.04 -19.61
C ILE A 13 -2.02 18.40 -20.48
N ASP A 14 -2.46 19.67 -20.49
CA ASP A 14 -3.57 20.13 -21.33
C ASP A 14 -3.24 20.10 -22.82
N ASP A 15 -1.98 20.30 -23.21
CA ASP A 15 -1.53 20.21 -24.60
C ASP A 15 -1.50 18.73 -25.07
N ASP A 16 -1.05 17.79 -24.24
CA ASP A 16 -1.08 16.35 -24.55
C ASP A 16 -2.52 15.78 -24.59
N ILE A 17 -3.45 16.32 -23.76
CA ILE A 17 -4.88 15.93 -23.77
C ILE A 17 -5.58 16.39 -25.06
N LYS A 18 -5.15 17.50 -25.67
CA LYS A 18 -5.70 17.97 -26.95
C LYS A 18 -5.28 17.11 -28.14
N GLU A 19 -4.11 16.48 -28.08
CA GLU A 19 -3.64 15.57 -29.13
C GLU A 19 -4.33 14.18 -29.06
N ASP A 20 -4.79 13.73 -27.88
CA ASP A 20 -5.50 12.44 -27.73
C ASP A 20 -7.00 12.51 -28.10
N ILE A 21 -7.59 13.73 -28.26
CA ILE A 21 -8.95 13.90 -28.76
C ILE A 21 -8.88 14.11 -30.29
N GLY A 22 -8.49 13.05 -31.00
CA GLY A 22 -8.57 12.97 -32.43
C GLY A 22 -10.00 13.22 -32.91
N GLU A 23 -10.17 14.23 -33.73
CA GLU A 23 -11.42 14.60 -34.38
C GLU A 23 -12.02 13.39 -35.09
N SER A 24 -13.19 12.95 -34.66
CA SER A 24 -14.11 12.18 -35.50
C SER A 24 -14.98 13.19 -36.25
N PRO A 25 -15.08 13.09 -37.59
CA PRO A 25 -15.91 14.02 -38.35
C PRO A 25 -17.36 13.54 -38.32
N GLU A 26 -18.23 14.23 -37.58
CA GLU A 26 -19.65 14.36 -37.90
C GLU A 26 -20.34 15.23 -36.84
N ASN A 27 -20.58 16.49 -37.22
CA ASN A 27 -21.79 17.29 -37.08
C ASN A 27 -21.44 18.78 -37.09
N ALA A 28 -21.54 19.33 -38.27
CA ALA A 28 -21.72 20.75 -38.49
C ALA A 28 -23.18 21.10 -38.08
N ASP A 29 -23.35 22.09 -37.25
CA ASP A 29 -24.20 23.27 -37.42
C ASP A 29 -24.61 23.92 -36.09
N TYR A 30 -24.66 25.25 -36.13
CA TYR A 30 -25.15 26.24 -35.14
C TYR A 30 -24.07 26.80 -34.19
N SER A 31 -23.64 27.97 -34.28
CA SER A 31 -24.01 29.29 -34.67
C SER A 31 -22.90 30.28 -34.29
N GLU A 32 -22.59 31.15 -35.25
CA GLU A 32 -21.87 32.39 -35.02
C GLU A 32 -22.50 33.22 -33.89
N THR A 33 -21.66 33.69 -32.99
CA THR A 33 -21.60 35.05 -32.44
C THR A 33 -20.70 35.10 -31.21
N CYS A 34 -19.54 35.64 -31.36
CA CYS A 34 -18.84 36.63 -30.58
C CYS A 34 -17.36 36.68 -30.94
N LYS A 35 -17.08 37.46 -31.99
CA LYS A 35 -15.73 38.03 -32.19
C LYS A 35 -15.75 39.43 -31.65
N LYS A 36 -14.79 39.73 -30.79
CA LYS A 36 -13.86 40.89 -30.82
C LYS A 36 -13.40 41.26 -29.42
N GLU A 37 -12.10 41.61 -29.50
CA GLU A 37 -11.30 42.31 -28.49
C GLU A 37 -10.52 41.35 -27.57
N GLU A 38 -9.19 41.27 -27.56
CA GLU A 38 -8.16 42.29 -27.81
C GLU A 38 -6.83 41.64 -28.20
N MET A 39 -6.12 42.32 -29.07
CA MET A 39 -4.70 42.11 -29.36
C MET A 39 -3.83 42.80 -28.32
N GLN A 40 -2.65 42.24 -28.14
CA GLN A 40 -1.38 42.80 -27.62
C GLN A 40 -1.01 42.44 -26.17
N SER A 41 -0.11 41.48 -26.07
CA SER A 41 1.30 41.69 -25.67
C SER A 41 2.09 40.38 -25.72
N GLU A 42 2.91 40.24 -26.75
CA GLU A 42 3.97 39.21 -26.82
C GLU A 42 5.07 39.57 -25.82
N GLU A 43 5.15 38.85 -24.70
CA GLU A 43 6.39 38.73 -23.95
C GLU A 43 6.97 37.35 -24.17
N LYS A 44 8.13 37.28 -24.77
CA LYS A 44 8.94 36.08 -24.98
C LYS A 44 9.29 35.46 -23.64
N VAL A 45 8.58 34.41 -23.28
CA VAL A 45 8.92 33.55 -22.12
C VAL A 45 10.01 32.57 -22.59
N THR A 46 11.17 32.69 -21.96
CA THR A 46 12.33 31.81 -22.21
C THR A 46 12.06 30.37 -21.74
N PRO A 47 12.53 29.32 -22.44
CA PRO A 47 12.20 27.91 -22.23
C PRO A 47 12.81 27.26 -20.97
N SER A 48 13.36 28.02 -20.03
CA SER A 48 14.20 27.46 -18.96
C SER A 48 13.47 26.91 -17.75
N LYS A 49 12.20 27.23 -17.53
CA LYS A 49 11.49 26.82 -16.30
C LYS A 49 10.83 25.44 -16.37
N GLY A 50 10.27 25.09 -17.51
CA GLY A 50 9.70 23.74 -17.73
C GLY A 50 10.78 22.64 -17.74
N LYS A 51 11.96 22.95 -18.27
CA LYS A 51 13.12 22.04 -18.25
C LYS A 51 13.62 21.73 -16.84
N ARG A 52 13.56 22.68 -15.90
CA ARG A 52 13.98 22.44 -14.50
C ARG A 52 13.02 21.52 -13.75
N LEU A 53 11.73 21.57 -14.04
CA LEU A 53 10.74 20.68 -13.42
C LEU A 53 10.90 19.25 -13.95
N LEU A 54 11.08 19.10 -15.25
CA LEU A 54 11.33 17.81 -15.87
C LEU A 54 12.65 17.21 -15.37
N ASP A 55 13.71 18.03 -15.24
CA ASP A 55 15.00 17.62 -14.70
C ASP A 55 14.90 17.22 -13.20
N SER A 56 14.02 17.85 -12.40
CA SER A 56 13.79 17.44 -11.02
C SER A 56 13.02 16.11 -10.90
N LEU A 57 12.13 15.83 -11.85
CA LEU A 57 11.41 14.56 -11.96
C LEU A 57 12.28 13.44 -12.57
N THR A 58 13.28 13.79 -13.37
CA THR A 58 14.13 12.84 -14.10
C THR A 58 15.49 12.59 -13.46
N THR A 59 16.02 13.53 -12.68
CA THR A 59 17.38 13.49 -12.10
C THR A 59 17.38 13.42 -10.57
N GLY A 60 16.46 12.68 -9.97
CA GLY A 60 16.49 12.42 -8.52
C GLY A 60 17.81 11.76 -8.12
N ARG A 61 18.79 12.56 -7.67
CA ARG A 61 19.96 12.06 -6.94
C ARG A 61 19.47 11.60 -5.57
N MET A 62 19.16 10.32 -5.47
CA MET A 62 18.98 9.67 -4.18
C MET A 62 20.32 9.11 -3.71
N ALA A 63 20.67 9.38 -2.45
CA ALA A 63 21.68 8.63 -1.75
C ALA A 63 21.18 7.19 -1.60
N SER A 64 21.96 6.24 -2.09
CA SER A 64 21.67 4.82 -2.02
C SER A 64 21.75 4.35 -0.57
N GLU A 65 20.61 4.23 0.09
CA GLU A 65 20.46 3.25 1.16
C GLU A 65 19.91 1.97 0.52
N GLU A 66 20.72 0.95 0.47
CA GLU A 66 20.34 -0.40 0.06
C GLU A 66 19.41 -1.00 1.10
N ASP A 67 18.12 -0.77 0.93
CA ASP A 67 17.08 -1.54 1.59
C ASP A 67 16.66 -2.68 0.65
N ASP A 68 16.92 -3.90 1.06
CA ASP A 68 16.49 -5.14 0.40
C ASP A 68 14.95 -5.28 0.49
N LYS A 69 14.24 -4.61 -0.45
CA LYS A 69 12.76 -4.54 -0.47
C LYS A 69 12.21 -5.54 -1.48
N GLY A 70 11.71 -6.63 -0.95
CA GLY A 70 11.10 -7.70 -1.75
C GLY A 70 9.77 -7.32 -2.43
N ARG A 71 9.56 -7.82 -3.61
CA ARG A 71 8.58 -7.49 -4.63
C ARG A 71 7.12 -7.76 -4.37
N ILE A 72 6.70 -8.38 -3.27
CA ILE A 72 5.54 -9.25 -3.39
C ILE A 72 4.32 -8.83 -2.63
N MET A 73 4.46 -7.88 -1.74
CA MET A 73 3.36 -7.49 -0.88
C MET A 73 3.29 -5.99 -0.84
N ARG A 74 2.10 -5.42 -0.74
CA ARG A 74 1.83 -3.99 -0.58
C ARG A 74 3.00 -3.26 0.08
N LYS A 75 4.08 -2.99 -0.65
CA LYS A 75 5.06 -1.98 -0.27
C LYS A 75 4.79 -0.78 -1.14
N LYS A 76 4.07 0.14 -0.56
CA LYS A 76 3.90 1.48 -1.07
C LYS A 76 5.13 2.28 -0.64
N PRO A 77 5.62 3.23 -1.42
CA PRO A 77 6.73 4.10 -1.00
C PRO A 77 6.36 4.82 0.30
N ARG A 78 7.27 4.83 1.25
CA ARG A 78 7.09 5.54 2.52
C ARG A 78 7.29 7.02 2.27
N VAL A 79 6.22 7.78 2.29
CA VAL A 79 6.27 9.24 2.37
C VAL A 79 5.94 9.60 3.81
N ASP A 80 6.92 10.07 4.56
CA ASP A 80 6.72 10.57 5.93
C ASP A 80 5.96 11.90 5.87
N TYR A 81 4.66 11.86 6.19
CA TYR A 81 3.86 13.08 6.41
C TYR A 81 3.92 13.47 7.87
N ASP A 82 4.66 14.54 8.14
CA ASP A 82 4.60 15.23 9.42
C ASP A 82 3.40 16.22 9.41
N GLU A 83 2.25 15.74 9.88
CA GLU A 83 1.00 16.55 9.96
C GLU A 83 1.02 17.68 11.01
N ASN A 84 2.16 17.95 11.67
CA ASN A 84 2.24 18.88 12.81
C ASN A 84 3.17 20.07 12.61
N LYS A 85 3.19 20.71 11.45
CA LYS A 85 3.82 22.04 11.34
C LYS A 85 2.85 23.08 10.78
N ARG A 86 2.13 23.73 11.68
CA ARG A 86 1.59 25.08 11.41
C ARG A 86 2.72 26.10 11.57
N PRO A 87 2.84 27.08 10.69
CA PRO A 87 3.80 28.16 10.84
C PRO A 87 3.27 29.20 11.84
N ASP A 88 3.91 29.30 12.98
CA ASP A 88 3.76 30.49 13.84
C ASP A 88 4.78 31.55 13.43
N SER A 89 4.26 32.67 13.04
CA SER A 89 4.97 33.91 12.84
C SER A 89 5.31 34.59 14.19
N ASN A 90 6.58 34.86 14.48
CA ASN A 90 7.04 36.16 14.96
C ASN A 90 8.53 36.21 15.35
N LEU A 91 9.27 36.99 14.64
CA LEU A 91 10.23 38.06 14.89
C LEU A 91 11.07 38.09 16.18
N LYS A 92 12.35 38.39 15.90
CA LYS A 92 13.44 39.10 16.65
C LYS A 92 14.44 38.13 17.29
N GLY A 93 15.67 38.06 16.86
CA GLY A 93 16.70 39.02 16.61
C GLY A 93 17.67 39.06 17.77
N SER A 94 18.89 38.60 17.61
CA SER A 94 20.14 39.25 18.04
C SER A 94 21.35 38.30 17.92
N ASP A 95 22.41 38.92 17.43
CA ASP A 95 23.79 38.46 17.28
C ASP A 95 24.43 37.82 18.54
N GLN A 96 25.33 36.86 18.36
CA GLN A 96 26.76 37.07 18.59
C GLN A 96 27.62 35.84 18.29
N SER A 97 28.68 36.15 17.65
CA SER A 97 29.94 35.47 17.28
C SER A 97 30.66 34.65 18.35
N GLY A 98 31.40 33.62 17.88
CA GLY A 98 32.55 33.04 18.65
C GLY A 98 33.15 31.82 18.00
N LYS A 99 34.17 32.02 17.19
CA LYS A 99 35.49 31.34 16.96
C LYS A 99 35.60 29.85 17.33
N VAL A 100 35.91 29.05 16.32
CA VAL A 100 37.15 28.34 15.91
C VAL A 100 38.11 27.91 17.04
N GLU A 101 38.37 26.62 17.09
CA GLU A 101 39.74 26.05 17.24
C GLU A 101 39.71 24.58 16.75
N ASP A 102 40.69 24.34 15.86
CA ASP A 102 41.11 23.05 15.34
C ASP A 102 41.93 22.29 16.42
N ASP A 103 41.89 20.96 16.38
CA ASP A 103 43.06 20.14 16.76
C ASP A 103 43.00 18.78 16.04
N ASP A 104 44.03 18.55 15.24
CA ASP A 104 44.45 17.29 14.66
C ASP A 104 44.98 16.34 15.77
N ASP A 105 44.75 15.04 15.62
CA ASP A 105 45.80 14.03 15.95
C ASP A 105 45.50 12.63 15.38
N GLU A 106 46.46 12.23 14.66
CA GLU A 106 47.08 11.05 14.11
C GLU A 106 46.60 9.61 14.48
N ILE A 107 46.66 8.87 13.41
CA ILE A 107 46.65 7.43 13.10
C ILE A 107 47.64 6.59 13.99
N GLN A 108 47.20 5.41 14.36
CA GLN A 108 48.07 4.23 14.45
C GLN A 108 47.35 2.90 14.15
N GLU A 109 47.80 2.27 13.07
CA GLU A 109 47.59 0.87 12.66
C GLU A 109 48.27 -0.12 13.60
N VAL A 110 47.65 -1.23 13.94
CA VAL A 110 48.32 -2.47 14.36
C VAL A 110 47.55 -3.71 13.88
N THR A 111 48.22 -4.52 13.06
CA THR A 111 47.81 -5.82 12.55
C THR A 111 48.08 -7.00 13.50
N PRO A 112 47.54 -8.22 13.24
CA PRO A 112 47.34 -9.28 14.22
C PRO A 112 48.43 -10.39 14.19
N PRO A 113 48.38 -11.40 15.06
CA PRO A 113 49.01 -12.67 14.73
C PRO A 113 48.07 -13.89 14.72
N GLU A 114 48.28 -14.73 13.72
CA GLU A 114 47.82 -16.11 13.53
C GLU A 114 48.27 -17.07 14.64
N VAL A 115 47.45 -18.09 14.95
CA VAL A 115 47.97 -19.43 15.32
C VAL A 115 46.98 -20.54 14.93
N LYS A 116 47.60 -21.60 14.45
CA LYS A 116 47.14 -22.81 13.75
C LYS A 116 46.39 -23.86 14.57
N ALA A 117 45.67 -24.66 13.81
CA ALA A 117 44.95 -25.87 14.07
C ALA A 117 45.63 -26.98 14.88
N LYS A 118 44.81 -27.84 15.52
CA LYS A 118 45.00 -29.31 15.51
C LYS A 118 43.72 -30.07 15.76
N LEU A 119 43.45 -30.99 14.87
CA LEU A 119 42.47 -32.10 14.94
C LEU A 119 42.84 -33.08 16.03
N THR A 120 41.85 -33.69 16.70
CA THR A 120 41.87 -35.14 16.99
C THR A 120 40.43 -35.68 17.17
N THR A 121 40.20 -36.81 16.58
CA THR A 121 39.02 -37.71 16.53
C THR A 121 38.99 -38.64 17.77
N SER A 122 37.76 -39.04 18.20
CA SER A 122 37.35 -40.44 18.54
C SER A 122 36.04 -40.42 19.33
N SER A 123 34.99 -40.98 18.89
CA SER A 123 34.41 -42.30 18.88
C SER A 123 33.71 -42.76 20.17
N SER A 124 32.38 -42.96 20.04
CA SER A 124 31.53 -44.03 20.56
C SER A 124 31.33 -44.31 22.04
N ALA A 125 30.13 -44.39 22.49
CA ALA A 125 29.35 -45.58 22.85
C ALA A 125 28.36 -45.35 24.00
N ASP A 126 27.17 -45.88 23.75
CA ASP A 126 26.04 -46.25 24.58
C ASP A 126 26.21 -46.44 26.08
N THR A 127 25.19 -46.12 26.90
CA THR A 127 24.33 -47.08 27.58
C THR A 127 23.33 -46.43 28.54
N GLU A 128 22.25 -47.14 28.69
CA GLU A 128 20.98 -46.96 29.41
C GLU A 128 20.99 -46.71 30.91
N VAL A 129 19.88 -46.15 31.39
CA VAL A 129 18.94 -46.59 32.44
C VAL A 129 19.12 -46.18 33.92
N LYS A 130 18.00 -45.64 34.42
CA LYS A 130 17.31 -45.74 35.75
C LYS A 130 17.43 -44.63 36.77
N ASP A 131 16.20 -44.16 37.07
CA ASP A 131 15.47 -43.91 38.32
C ASP A 131 16.16 -43.34 39.55
N GLY A 132 15.43 -42.35 40.15
CA GLY A 132 15.32 -42.29 41.59
C GLY A 132 15.46 -40.92 42.24
N GLY A 133 14.31 -40.33 42.64
CA GLY A 133 14.14 -39.82 43.96
C GLY A 133 14.54 -38.41 44.36
N LEU A 134 13.53 -37.64 44.66
CA LEU A 134 13.30 -36.64 45.72
C LEU A 134 14.42 -35.73 46.26
N ALA A 135 13.95 -34.48 46.31
CA ALA A 135 14.07 -33.49 47.41
C ALA A 135 14.99 -32.27 47.26
N SER A 136 14.32 -31.15 47.25
CA SER A 136 14.55 -29.94 48.08
C SER A 136 15.75 -29.03 47.84
N SER A 137 15.32 -27.81 47.59
CA SER A 137 15.88 -26.54 48.13
C SER A 137 17.03 -25.78 47.40
N LYS A 138 16.60 -24.56 47.06
CA LYS A 138 17.38 -23.28 47.10
C LYS A 138 18.65 -23.11 46.29
N SER A 139 18.61 -22.23 45.32
CA SER A 139 19.23 -20.90 45.32
C SER A 139 19.64 -20.47 43.93
N THR A 140 19.28 -19.25 43.58
CA THR A 140 19.90 -18.28 42.68
C THR A 140 21.19 -18.68 41.95
N SER A 141 21.14 -18.64 40.63
CA SER A 141 22.18 -17.99 39.84
C SER A 141 21.88 -17.97 38.33
N ASN A 142 22.22 -16.88 37.72
CA ASN A 142 22.18 -16.55 36.31
C ASN A 142 22.71 -17.65 35.39
N VAL A 143 21.91 -18.04 34.41
CA VAL A 143 22.42 -18.74 33.23
C VAL A 143 21.94 -17.99 31.96
N VAL A 144 22.87 -17.23 31.44
CA VAL A 144 22.82 -16.75 30.05
C VAL A 144 22.92 -17.97 29.13
N LYS A 145 21.87 -18.36 28.46
CA LYS A 145 21.94 -19.29 27.35
C LYS A 145 22.30 -18.55 26.08
N GLN A 146 23.50 -18.80 25.58
CA GLN A 146 23.90 -18.52 24.24
C GLN A 146 22.95 -19.18 23.24
N VAL A 147 22.25 -18.36 22.44
CA VAL A 147 21.58 -18.81 21.24
C VAL A 147 22.55 -18.64 20.09
N GLY A 148 22.69 -19.70 19.32
CA GLY A 148 23.61 -19.78 18.19
C GLY A 148 23.35 -18.67 17.18
N LYS A 149 24.43 -18.12 16.67
CA LYS A 149 24.46 -17.19 15.55
C LYS A 149 23.90 -17.89 14.32
N SER A 150 22.83 -17.36 13.74
CA SER A 150 22.52 -17.45 12.33
C SER A 150 22.71 -16.05 11.74
N ASP A 151 23.65 -15.95 10.85
CA ASP A 151 23.90 -14.78 10.02
C ASP A 151 22.66 -14.49 9.17
N ASP A 152 22.02 -13.35 9.40
CA ASP A 152 21.18 -12.54 8.51
C ASP A 152 20.28 -11.61 9.35
N LEU A 153 20.89 -10.63 10.03
CA LEU A 153 20.14 -9.55 10.70
C LEU A 153 21.01 -8.28 10.74
N MET A 154 21.15 -7.64 9.60
CA MET A 154 21.60 -6.25 9.56
C MET A 154 20.42 -5.38 9.15
N GLY A 155 19.93 -4.54 10.09
CA GLY A 155 19.13 -3.36 9.74
C GLY A 155 17.63 -3.36 10.00
N LEU A 156 17.02 -4.38 10.62
CA LEU A 156 15.62 -4.26 11.06
C LEU A 156 15.55 -3.47 12.38
N PRO A 157 14.64 -2.50 12.54
CA PRO A 157 14.41 -1.88 13.84
C PRO A 157 14.07 -2.96 14.86
N VAL A 158 14.76 -2.95 15.97
CA VAL A 158 14.51 -3.88 17.09
C VAL A 158 13.08 -3.64 17.56
N GLU A 159 12.22 -4.65 17.47
CA GLU A 159 10.83 -4.54 17.97
C GLU A 159 10.86 -4.19 19.46
N PRO A 160 10.05 -3.23 19.91
CA PRO A 160 10.03 -2.82 21.30
C PRO A 160 9.61 -3.99 22.20
N THR A 161 10.22 -4.11 23.36
CA THR A 161 9.96 -5.19 24.33
C THR A 161 9.34 -4.63 25.62
N GLY A 162 8.89 -5.51 26.50
CA GLY A 162 8.32 -5.10 27.77
C GLY A 162 6.97 -4.37 27.63
N LEU A 163 6.80 -3.28 28.37
CA LEU A 163 5.55 -2.50 28.36
C LEU A 163 5.37 -1.75 27.04
N GLU A 164 6.43 -1.26 26.45
CA GLU A 164 6.41 -0.59 25.15
C GLU A 164 6.04 -1.58 24.05
N GLY A 165 6.61 -2.79 24.07
CA GLY A 165 6.23 -3.85 23.14
C GLY A 165 4.77 -4.27 23.28
N ALA A 166 4.20 -4.26 24.49
CA ALA A 166 2.79 -4.57 24.71
C ALA A 166 1.86 -3.47 24.13
N ALA A 167 2.23 -2.20 24.31
CA ALA A 167 1.52 -1.07 23.71
C ALA A 167 1.57 -1.13 22.18
N PHE A 168 2.77 -1.32 21.62
CA PHE A 168 2.99 -1.49 20.17
C PHE A 168 2.16 -2.65 19.60
N GLN A 169 2.23 -3.84 20.20
CA GLN A 169 1.45 -5.00 19.76
C GLN A 169 -0.08 -4.78 19.84
N SER A 170 -0.51 -3.90 20.74
CA SER A 170 -1.92 -3.52 20.90
C SER A 170 -2.31 -2.27 20.07
N ARG A 171 -1.41 -1.73 19.25
CA ARG A 171 -1.65 -0.56 18.36
C ARG A 171 -2.02 0.72 19.12
N VAL A 172 -1.48 0.91 20.31
CA VAL A 172 -1.66 2.13 21.10
C VAL A 172 -0.32 2.79 21.39
N PRO A 173 -0.23 4.13 21.43
CA PRO A 173 0.99 4.83 21.77
C PRO A 173 1.42 4.47 23.22
N PHE A 174 2.71 4.19 23.43
CA PHE A 174 3.22 3.83 24.75
C PHE A 174 3.12 4.97 25.78
N ASP A 175 3.39 6.18 25.35
CA ASP A 175 3.69 7.36 26.18
C ASP A 175 2.56 8.40 26.24
N LYS A 176 1.47 8.18 25.49
CA LYS A 176 0.32 9.10 25.46
C LYS A 176 -1.02 8.35 25.37
N MET A 177 -2.07 9.02 25.82
CA MET A 177 -3.43 8.51 25.65
C MET A 177 -3.91 8.71 24.22
N THR A 178 -4.67 7.75 23.71
CA THR A 178 -5.45 7.90 22.48
C THR A 178 -6.63 8.85 22.72
N GLN A 179 -7.23 9.37 21.64
CA GLN A 179 -8.43 10.21 21.76
C GLN A 179 -9.59 9.48 22.43
N VAL A 180 -9.74 8.17 22.15
CA VAL A 180 -10.78 7.35 22.78
C VAL A 180 -10.52 7.17 24.28
N GLU A 181 -9.28 6.90 24.67
CA GLU A 181 -8.90 6.80 26.08
C GLU A 181 -9.12 8.12 26.81
N ALA A 182 -8.71 9.25 26.23
CA ALA A 182 -8.92 10.56 26.82
C ALA A 182 -10.41 10.93 26.96
N ALA A 183 -11.25 10.47 26.03
CA ALA A 183 -12.70 10.66 26.13
C ALA A 183 -13.34 9.78 27.23
N CYS A 184 -12.85 8.54 27.42
CA CYS A 184 -13.36 7.62 28.43
C CYS A 184 -12.82 7.89 29.84
N PHE A 185 -11.65 8.53 29.95
CA PHE A 185 -10.99 8.88 31.22
C PHE A 185 -10.66 10.37 31.29
N PRO A 186 -11.66 11.27 31.21
CA PRO A 186 -11.43 12.69 31.24
C PRO A 186 -10.83 13.19 32.57
N ASP A 187 -11.06 12.45 33.64
CA ASP A 187 -10.50 12.65 34.98
C ASP A 187 -8.99 12.37 35.07
N LEU A 188 -8.41 11.68 34.09
CA LEU A 188 -6.99 11.27 34.07
C LEU A 188 -6.15 12.00 33.02
N VAL A 189 -6.75 12.82 32.19
CA VAL A 189 -6.03 13.61 31.17
C VAL A 189 -5.12 14.64 31.84
N THR A 190 -5.55 15.22 32.96
CA THR A 190 -4.80 16.17 33.78
C THR A 190 -4.97 15.80 35.26
N PRO A 191 -3.94 15.88 36.14
CA PRO A 191 -2.55 16.26 35.83
C PRO A 191 -1.72 15.14 35.17
N LEU A 192 -0.52 15.46 34.69
CA LEU A 192 0.36 14.53 33.97
C LEU A 192 0.70 13.25 34.76
N GLN A 193 0.72 13.32 36.11
CA GLN A 193 0.95 12.17 36.96
C GLN A 193 -0.19 11.13 36.84
N SER A 194 -1.45 11.61 36.78
CA SER A 194 -2.62 10.72 36.61
C SER A 194 -2.59 10.05 35.24
N GLN A 195 -2.18 10.80 34.21
CA GLN A 195 -1.99 10.23 32.87
C GLN A 195 -0.90 9.15 32.87
N LYS A 196 0.25 9.38 33.51
CA LYS A 196 1.33 8.39 33.63
C LYS A 196 0.89 7.13 34.36
N LEU A 197 0.08 7.28 35.41
CA LEU A 197 -0.49 6.13 36.14
C LEU A 197 -1.40 5.31 35.22
N PHE A 198 -2.32 5.98 34.52
CA PHE A 198 -3.18 5.32 33.54
C PHE A 198 -2.37 4.55 32.49
N LEU A 199 -1.37 5.20 31.88
CA LEU A 199 -0.53 4.59 30.83
C LEU A 199 0.22 3.36 31.35
N HIS A 200 0.76 3.43 32.57
CA HIS A 200 1.43 2.28 33.19
C HIS A 200 0.46 1.11 33.40
N LEU A 201 -0.70 1.35 34.03
CA LEU A 201 -1.72 0.33 34.25
C LEU A 201 -2.19 -0.29 32.92
N ARG A 202 -2.50 0.55 31.93
CA ARG A 202 -2.88 0.11 30.58
C ARG A 202 -1.84 -0.82 29.96
N ASN A 203 -0.60 -0.35 29.87
CA ASN A 203 0.48 -1.10 29.23
C ASN A 203 0.79 -2.41 29.97
N ARG A 204 0.71 -2.41 31.29
CA ARG A 204 0.96 -3.62 32.10
C ARG A 204 -0.16 -4.65 31.95
N ILE A 205 -1.42 -4.23 31.92
CA ILE A 205 -2.57 -5.12 31.71
C ILE A 205 -2.52 -5.71 30.29
N LEU A 206 -2.16 -4.90 29.27
CA LEU A 206 -1.93 -5.39 27.92
C LEU A 206 -0.83 -6.45 27.87
N GLN A 207 0.29 -6.22 28.56
CA GLN A 207 1.38 -7.19 28.64
C GLN A 207 0.93 -8.50 29.25
N MET A 208 0.20 -8.45 30.39
CA MET A 208 -0.31 -9.66 31.06
C MET A 208 -1.19 -10.51 30.15
N TRP A 209 -2.00 -9.86 29.32
CA TRP A 209 -2.84 -10.55 28.33
C TRP A 209 -1.99 -11.17 27.20
N LEU A 210 -1.07 -10.43 26.62
CA LEU A 210 -0.23 -10.89 25.51
C LEU A 210 0.72 -12.02 25.89
N ASP A 211 1.13 -12.08 27.18
CA ASP A 211 1.93 -13.17 27.72
C ASP A 211 1.19 -14.52 27.68
N ASN A 212 -0.11 -14.52 27.98
CA ASN A 212 -0.93 -15.73 27.91
C ASN A 212 -2.37 -15.46 27.44
N PRO A 213 -2.61 -15.29 26.14
CA PRO A 213 -3.96 -15.00 25.63
C PRO A 213 -4.88 -16.21 25.52
N LYS A 214 -4.48 -17.37 26.06
CA LYS A 214 -5.30 -18.60 26.07
C LYS A 214 -6.25 -18.70 27.26
N ILE A 215 -6.07 -17.85 28.25
CA ILE A 215 -6.84 -17.86 29.51
C ILE A 215 -7.38 -16.47 29.75
N GLN A 216 -8.65 -16.35 30.18
CA GLN A 216 -9.26 -15.08 30.56
C GLN A 216 -8.37 -14.36 31.57
N LEU A 217 -8.04 -13.11 31.31
CA LEU A 217 -7.45 -12.20 32.30
C LEU A 217 -8.62 -11.48 32.99
N THR A 218 -8.91 -11.87 34.26
CA THR A 218 -9.93 -11.17 35.05
C THR A 218 -9.38 -9.90 35.67
N GLY A 219 -10.27 -8.98 36.11
CA GLY A 219 -9.84 -7.78 36.83
C GLY A 219 -9.06 -8.10 38.11
N ASP A 220 -9.53 -9.12 38.86
CA ASP A 220 -8.87 -9.61 40.11
C ASP A 220 -7.49 -10.22 39.81
N ASP A 221 -7.35 -10.96 38.70
CA ASP A 221 -6.07 -11.53 38.30
C ASP A 221 -5.10 -10.42 37.87
N ALA A 222 -5.58 -9.40 37.15
CA ALA A 222 -4.78 -8.24 36.75
C ALA A 222 -4.30 -7.48 37.98
N LEU A 223 -5.21 -7.20 38.94
CA LEU A 223 -4.87 -6.50 40.20
C LEU A 223 -3.83 -7.24 41.02
N ARG A 224 -3.99 -8.57 41.17
CA ARG A 224 -3.04 -9.41 41.94
C ARG A 224 -1.64 -9.46 41.34
N LYS A 225 -1.53 -9.27 40.02
CA LYS A 225 -0.26 -9.29 39.30
C LYS A 225 0.38 -7.89 39.15
N LEU A 226 -0.33 -6.84 39.54
CA LEU A 226 0.23 -5.51 39.63
C LEU A 226 1.15 -5.40 40.84
N GLU A 227 2.32 -4.77 40.62
CA GLU A 227 3.29 -4.55 41.67
C GLU A 227 3.00 -3.23 42.42
N ALA A 228 3.39 -3.14 43.67
CA ALA A 228 3.31 -1.88 44.40
C ALA A 228 4.27 -0.84 43.78
N PRO A 229 3.92 0.42 43.69
CA PRO A 229 2.69 1.06 44.19
C PRO A 229 1.50 1.03 43.22
N TRP A 230 1.59 0.42 42.03
CA TRP A 230 0.60 0.46 40.96
C TRP A 230 -0.72 -0.26 41.29
N ASN A 231 -0.72 -1.13 42.27
CA ASN A 231 -1.92 -1.82 42.75
C ASN A 231 -2.67 -1.08 43.89
N SER A 232 -2.25 0.15 44.24
CA SER A 232 -2.85 0.93 45.31
C SER A 232 -4.22 1.51 44.98
N ASP A 233 -4.51 1.75 43.70
CA ASP A 233 -5.81 2.23 43.22
C ASP A 233 -6.54 1.07 42.49
N GLU A 234 -7.21 0.24 43.30
CA GLU A 234 -7.98 -0.92 42.79
C GLU A 234 -9.11 -0.47 41.84
N GLN A 235 -9.78 0.66 42.15
CA GLN A 235 -10.88 1.15 41.31
C GLN A 235 -10.40 1.58 39.92
N LEU A 236 -9.30 2.30 39.88
CA LEU A 236 -8.71 2.69 38.60
C LEU A 236 -8.23 1.48 37.80
N ALA A 237 -7.55 0.52 38.45
CA ALA A 237 -7.10 -0.71 37.78
C ALA A 237 -8.28 -1.49 37.20
N ALA A 238 -9.40 -1.61 37.96
CA ALA A 238 -10.63 -2.24 37.48
C ALA A 238 -11.28 -1.50 36.31
N ARG A 239 -11.32 -0.14 36.35
CA ARG A 239 -11.81 0.69 35.21
C ARG A 239 -10.98 0.50 33.96
N VAL A 240 -9.65 0.53 34.07
CA VAL A 240 -8.74 0.35 32.95
C VAL A 240 -8.88 -1.05 32.35
N HIS A 241 -8.96 -2.08 33.19
CA HIS A 241 -9.21 -3.45 32.73
C HIS A 241 -10.55 -3.56 31.99
N ALA A 242 -11.63 -3.02 32.56
CA ALA A 242 -12.95 -3.05 31.95
C ALA A 242 -12.99 -2.31 30.61
N PHE A 243 -12.29 -1.17 30.49
CA PHE A 243 -12.12 -0.45 29.24
C PHE A 243 -11.40 -1.30 28.18
N LEU A 244 -10.26 -1.89 28.54
CA LEU A 244 -9.47 -2.71 27.61
C LEU A 244 -10.23 -3.95 27.14
N GLU A 245 -10.99 -4.59 28.03
CA GLU A 245 -11.84 -5.74 27.68
C GLU A 245 -13.01 -5.31 26.78
N ARG A 246 -13.71 -4.22 27.11
CA ARG A 246 -14.83 -3.70 26.35
C ARG A 246 -14.46 -3.27 24.93
N HIS A 247 -13.29 -2.66 24.77
CA HIS A 247 -12.78 -2.23 23.46
C HIS A 247 -12.00 -3.32 22.71
N GLY A 248 -11.92 -4.54 23.23
CA GLY A 248 -11.31 -5.68 22.55
C GLY A 248 -9.79 -5.63 22.47
N TYR A 249 -9.13 -4.95 23.41
CA TYR A 249 -7.68 -4.99 23.53
C TYR A 249 -7.21 -6.24 24.29
N ILE A 250 -8.01 -6.73 25.22
CA ILE A 250 -7.80 -7.96 25.98
C ILE A 250 -9.04 -8.85 25.90
N ASN A 251 -8.91 -10.12 26.28
CA ASN A 251 -10.01 -11.09 26.36
C ASN A 251 -10.81 -11.17 25.05
N PHE A 252 -10.12 -11.23 23.91
CA PHE A 252 -10.75 -11.41 22.59
C PHE A 252 -10.26 -12.70 21.92
N GLY A 253 -11.01 -13.18 20.94
CA GLY A 253 -10.70 -14.40 20.22
C GLY A 253 -11.18 -15.65 20.96
N ILE A 254 -10.31 -16.66 21.11
CA ILE A 254 -10.62 -17.97 21.65
C ILE A 254 -9.76 -18.24 22.87
N TYR A 255 -10.36 -18.17 24.03
CA TYR A 255 -9.68 -18.37 25.32
C TYR A 255 -10.56 -19.13 26.32
N LYS A 256 -9.92 -19.80 27.26
CA LYS A 256 -10.62 -20.49 28.36
C LYS A 256 -11.13 -19.45 29.36
N ARG A 257 -12.44 -19.39 29.53
CA ARG A 257 -13.05 -18.55 30.57
C ARG A 257 -12.80 -19.14 31.95
N THR A 258 -12.53 -18.29 32.90
CA THR A 258 -12.36 -18.61 34.32
C THR A 258 -13.59 -18.22 35.15
N GLN A 259 -14.38 -17.28 34.64
CA GLN A 259 -15.64 -16.84 35.24
C GLN A 259 -16.82 -17.30 34.38
N PRO A 260 -17.99 -17.58 34.98
CA PRO A 260 -19.20 -17.91 34.26
C PRO A 260 -19.63 -16.74 33.35
N LEU A 261 -20.41 -17.04 32.30
CA LEU A 261 -21.02 -16.02 31.50
C LEU A 261 -22.01 -15.19 32.34
N PRO A 262 -22.03 -13.84 32.14
CA PRO A 262 -23.07 -13.02 32.77
C PRO A 262 -24.47 -13.45 32.32
N GLN A 263 -25.47 -13.06 33.11
CA GLN A 263 -26.89 -13.30 32.75
C GLN A 263 -27.18 -12.59 31.42
N LYS A 264 -27.91 -13.27 30.53
CA LYS A 264 -28.29 -12.72 29.23
C LYS A 264 -29.21 -11.51 29.38
N THR A 265 -28.78 -10.38 28.86
CA THR A 265 -29.50 -9.10 28.80
C THR A 265 -29.38 -8.49 27.41
N GLY A 266 -30.52 -8.18 26.81
CA GLY A 266 -30.53 -7.64 25.44
C GLY A 266 -30.28 -8.72 24.37
N LYS A 267 -30.86 -8.52 23.20
CA LYS A 267 -30.75 -9.44 22.08
C LYS A 267 -30.16 -8.74 20.86
N VAL A 268 -29.13 -9.36 20.26
CA VAL A 268 -28.46 -8.86 19.06
C VAL A 268 -28.52 -9.89 17.94
N VAL A 269 -28.96 -9.47 16.77
CA VAL A 269 -28.85 -10.24 15.52
C VAL A 269 -27.58 -9.77 14.78
N VAL A 270 -26.66 -10.70 14.55
CA VAL A 270 -25.45 -10.49 13.73
C VAL A 270 -25.70 -11.06 12.34
N ILE A 271 -25.57 -10.22 11.32
CA ILE A 271 -25.75 -10.61 9.91
C ILE A 271 -24.39 -10.87 9.30
N GLY A 272 -24.10 -12.13 8.99
CA GLY A 272 -22.85 -12.62 8.42
C GLY A 272 -21.94 -13.32 9.44
N ALA A 273 -21.55 -14.57 9.12
CA ALA A 273 -20.57 -15.34 9.86
C ALA A 273 -19.15 -15.24 9.25
N GLY A 274 -18.78 -14.06 8.72
CA GLY A 274 -17.41 -13.69 8.42
C GLY A 274 -16.64 -13.37 9.70
N ILE A 275 -15.34 -13.13 9.63
CA ILE A 275 -14.49 -12.89 10.80
C ILE A 275 -14.96 -11.68 11.64
N ALA A 276 -15.50 -10.64 11.02
CA ALA A 276 -16.05 -9.47 11.71
C ALA A 276 -17.26 -9.85 12.57
N GLY A 277 -18.22 -10.59 11.97
CA GLY A 277 -19.43 -11.02 12.68
C GLY A 277 -19.13 -12.04 13.79
N LEU A 278 -18.24 -13.00 13.53
CA LEU A 278 -17.86 -14.02 14.51
C LEU A 278 -17.12 -13.40 15.72
N ALA A 279 -16.17 -12.48 15.46
CA ALA A 279 -15.44 -11.78 16.51
C ALA A 279 -16.39 -10.94 17.38
N ALA A 280 -17.32 -10.21 16.75
CA ALA A 280 -18.30 -9.44 17.47
C ALA A 280 -19.26 -10.33 18.28
N ALA A 281 -19.72 -11.45 17.70
CA ALA A 281 -20.62 -12.39 18.37
C ALA A 281 -19.99 -13.02 19.62
N GLN A 282 -18.71 -13.39 19.56
CA GLN A 282 -17.96 -13.89 20.73
C GLN A 282 -17.87 -12.83 21.82
N GLN A 283 -17.54 -11.58 21.47
CA GLN A 283 -17.44 -10.49 22.44
C GLN A 283 -18.79 -10.16 23.07
N LEU A 284 -19.84 -9.98 22.27
CA LEU A 284 -21.19 -9.67 22.75
C LEU A 284 -21.72 -10.77 23.69
N LYS A 285 -21.51 -12.03 23.32
CA LYS A 285 -21.82 -13.19 24.19
C LYS A 285 -21.03 -13.13 25.49
N SER A 286 -19.73 -12.76 25.43
CA SER A 286 -18.90 -12.64 26.64
C SER A 286 -19.37 -11.53 27.58
N PHE A 287 -19.96 -10.46 27.04
CA PHE A 287 -20.55 -9.35 27.79
C PHE A 287 -21.95 -9.67 28.35
N GLY A 288 -22.53 -10.82 27.99
CA GLY A 288 -23.85 -11.24 28.50
C GLY A 288 -25.04 -10.88 27.62
N MET A 289 -24.81 -10.65 26.31
CA MET A 289 -25.90 -10.45 25.34
C MET A 289 -26.40 -11.79 24.76
N ASP A 290 -27.67 -11.85 24.39
CA ASP A 290 -28.24 -12.96 23.61
C ASP A 290 -27.99 -12.74 22.15
N VAL A 291 -27.13 -13.55 21.53
CA VAL A 291 -26.63 -13.35 20.17
C VAL A 291 -27.02 -14.49 19.26
N VAL A 292 -27.60 -14.17 18.10
CA VAL A 292 -27.82 -15.09 16.99
C VAL A 292 -27.10 -14.58 15.74
N VAL A 293 -26.37 -15.46 15.07
CA VAL A 293 -25.65 -15.14 13.81
C VAL A 293 -26.40 -15.75 12.63
N LEU A 294 -26.71 -14.95 11.62
CA LEU A 294 -27.37 -15.35 10.39
C LEU A 294 -26.40 -15.38 9.24
N GLU A 295 -26.18 -16.53 8.62
CA GLU A 295 -25.24 -16.74 7.52
C GLU A 295 -25.93 -17.34 6.31
N SER A 296 -25.72 -16.70 5.15
CA SER A 296 -26.35 -17.13 3.88
C SER A 296 -25.71 -18.39 3.31
N ARG A 297 -24.42 -18.60 3.54
CA ARG A 297 -23.67 -19.78 3.09
C ARG A 297 -23.94 -20.99 3.98
N ASP A 298 -23.52 -22.13 3.49
CA ASP A 298 -23.49 -23.41 4.26
C ASP A 298 -22.22 -23.55 5.10
N ARG A 299 -21.38 -22.51 5.18
CA ARG A 299 -20.12 -22.44 5.94
C ARG A 299 -19.92 -21.08 6.56
N VAL A 300 -19.10 -21.01 7.60
CA VAL A 300 -18.59 -19.77 8.17
C VAL A 300 -17.36 -19.24 7.40
N GLY A 301 -16.86 -18.06 7.76
CA GLY A 301 -15.64 -17.44 7.25
C GLY A 301 -15.86 -16.37 6.17
N GLY A 302 -16.97 -16.41 5.43
CA GLY A 302 -17.24 -15.45 4.37
C GLY A 302 -16.15 -15.46 3.29
N ARG A 303 -15.40 -14.34 3.16
CA ARG A 303 -14.27 -14.17 2.23
C ARG A 303 -12.97 -14.88 2.66
N ILE A 304 -12.95 -15.49 3.84
CA ILE A 304 -11.98 -16.52 4.22
C ILE A 304 -12.58 -17.87 3.80
N ALA A 305 -12.04 -18.47 2.75
CA ALA A 305 -12.54 -19.70 2.14
C ALA A 305 -11.36 -20.59 1.76
N THR A 306 -11.31 -21.79 2.31
CA THR A 306 -10.23 -22.77 2.06
C THR A 306 -10.79 -23.97 1.34
N PHE A 307 -10.25 -24.28 0.16
CA PHE A 307 -10.49 -25.53 -0.55
C PHE A 307 -9.73 -26.66 0.13
N ARG A 308 -10.38 -27.82 0.30
CA ARG A 308 -9.79 -29.03 0.88
C ARG A 308 -10.29 -30.25 0.12
N LYS A 309 -9.36 -31.03 -0.48
CA LYS A 309 -9.68 -32.31 -1.13
C LYS A 309 -8.48 -33.26 -1.03
N GLY A 310 -8.62 -34.33 -0.25
CA GLY A 310 -7.51 -35.23 0.03
C GLY A 310 -6.33 -34.47 0.67
N PRO A 311 -5.10 -34.55 0.09
CA PRO A 311 -3.93 -33.85 0.61
C PRO A 311 -3.89 -32.37 0.23
N TYR A 312 -4.76 -31.93 -0.70
CA TYR A 312 -4.71 -30.59 -1.26
C TYR A 312 -5.45 -29.59 -0.39
N ILE A 313 -4.78 -28.48 -0.10
CA ILE A 313 -5.29 -27.31 0.61
C ILE A 313 -4.96 -26.08 -0.20
N ALA A 314 -5.92 -25.16 -0.36
CA ALA A 314 -5.70 -23.88 -1.01
C ALA A 314 -6.70 -22.84 -0.52
N ASP A 315 -6.25 -21.63 -0.22
CA ASP A 315 -7.12 -20.51 0.13
C ASP A 315 -7.64 -19.82 -1.13
N LEU A 316 -8.94 -19.88 -1.34
CA LEU A 316 -9.64 -19.20 -2.43
C LEU A 316 -9.86 -17.71 -2.14
N GLY A 317 -9.86 -17.34 -0.87
CA GLY A 317 -10.00 -15.96 -0.38
C GLY A 317 -8.70 -15.44 0.24
N ALA A 318 -8.79 -14.90 1.46
CA ALA A 318 -7.63 -14.44 2.21
C ALA A 318 -6.64 -15.58 2.45
N MET A 319 -5.34 -15.32 2.25
CA MET A 319 -4.29 -16.33 2.34
C MET A 319 -3.02 -15.87 3.07
N VAL A 320 -2.85 -14.57 3.30
CA VAL A 320 -1.60 -13.99 3.82
C VAL A 320 -1.86 -13.25 5.12
N VAL A 321 -0.98 -13.50 6.10
CA VAL A 321 -0.84 -12.69 7.33
C VAL A 321 0.27 -11.67 7.08
N THR A 322 -0.07 -10.39 7.07
CA THR A 322 0.81 -9.28 6.64
C THR A 322 1.67 -8.75 7.79
N GLY A 323 2.55 -9.58 8.32
CA GLY A 323 3.35 -9.26 9.50
C GLY A 323 2.65 -9.60 10.81
N LEU A 324 3.44 -9.79 11.87
CA LEU A 324 2.95 -10.14 13.20
C LEU A 324 3.04 -8.98 14.20
N GLY A 325 3.95 -8.02 13.98
CA GLY A 325 4.13 -6.86 14.87
C GLY A 325 2.96 -5.88 14.77
N GLY A 326 2.19 -5.75 15.85
CA GLY A 326 0.95 -4.96 15.89
C GLY A 326 -0.30 -5.68 15.37
N ASN A 327 -0.16 -6.87 14.78
CA ASN A 327 -1.27 -7.61 14.19
C ASN A 327 -2.09 -8.38 15.25
N PRO A 328 -3.42 -8.18 15.35
CA PRO A 328 -4.24 -8.95 16.28
C PRO A 328 -4.31 -10.45 15.94
N ILE A 329 -4.03 -10.84 14.70
CA ILE A 329 -3.92 -12.25 14.28
C ILE A 329 -2.79 -12.96 15.04
N THR A 330 -1.78 -12.25 15.53
CA THR A 330 -0.73 -12.80 16.41
C THR A 330 -1.30 -13.41 17.68
N VAL A 331 -2.32 -12.79 18.27
CA VAL A 331 -3.04 -13.34 19.41
C VAL A 331 -3.82 -14.60 19.00
N LEU A 332 -4.57 -14.53 17.91
CA LEU A 332 -5.32 -15.69 17.39
C LEU A 332 -4.39 -16.85 17.01
N SER A 333 -3.20 -16.59 16.49
CA SER A 333 -2.23 -17.64 16.13
C SER A 333 -1.73 -18.42 17.35
N LYS A 334 -1.68 -17.77 18.53
CA LYS A 334 -1.37 -18.43 19.81
C LYS A 334 -2.55 -19.25 20.36
N GLN A 335 -3.78 -18.82 20.04
CA GLN A 335 -5.02 -19.45 20.51
C GLN A 335 -5.47 -20.63 19.66
N VAL A 336 -5.30 -20.50 18.34
CA VAL A 336 -5.67 -21.50 17.33
C VAL A 336 -4.40 -22.14 16.77
N ASN A 337 -4.48 -23.40 16.38
CA ASN A 337 -3.35 -24.06 15.72
C ASN A 337 -3.20 -23.59 14.27
N MET A 338 -2.59 -22.40 14.08
CA MET A 338 -2.22 -21.87 12.77
C MET A 338 -0.81 -22.30 12.42
N GLU A 339 -0.66 -23.02 11.33
CA GLU A 339 0.67 -23.36 10.78
C GLU A 339 1.21 -22.21 9.94
N LEU A 340 1.85 -21.24 10.59
CA LEU A 340 2.42 -20.07 9.93
C LEU A 340 3.80 -20.37 9.34
N MET A 341 4.03 -19.96 8.10
CA MET A 341 5.32 -20.05 7.42
C MET A 341 5.66 -18.73 6.74
N LYS A 342 6.90 -18.27 6.92
CA LYS A 342 7.42 -17.08 6.25
C LYS A 342 7.41 -17.27 4.72
N ILE A 343 6.91 -16.28 4.00
CA ILE A 343 6.93 -16.25 2.54
C ILE A 343 8.27 -15.66 2.10
N SER A 344 9.00 -16.41 1.24
CA SER A 344 10.22 -15.92 0.62
C SER A 344 9.90 -14.77 -0.34
N GLN A 345 10.75 -13.76 -0.35
CA GLN A 345 10.60 -12.61 -1.25
C GLN A 345 11.14 -12.87 -2.67
N LYS A 346 11.83 -14.00 -2.88
CA LYS A 346 12.33 -14.39 -4.20
C LYS A 346 11.16 -14.58 -5.16
N CYS A 347 11.08 -13.75 -6.19
CA CYS A 347 10.05 -13.81 -7.24
C CYS A 347 10.68 -13.68 -8.63
N PRO A 348 11.16 -14.76 -9.24
CA PRO A 348 11.62 -14.71 -10.61
C PRO A 348 10.46 -14.36 -11.54
N LEU A 349 10.71 -13.50 -12.54
CA LEU A 349 9.77 -13.16 -13.58
C LEU A 349 10.08 -13.96 -14.84
N TYR A 350 9.05 -14.52 -15.44
CA TYR A 350 9.12 -15.24 -16.72
C TYR A 350 8.38 -14.48 -17.81
N GLU A 351 9.02 -14.29 -18.95
CA GLU A 351 8.38 -13.73 -20.14
C GLU A 351 7.48 -14.76 -20.82
N SER A 352 6.62 -14.32 -21.72
CA SER A 352 5.68 -15.19 -22.46
C SER A 352 6.37 -16.28 -23.29
N ASN A 353 7.65 -16.09 -23.64
CA ASN A 353 8.48 -17.08 -24.32
C ASN A 353 9.13 -18.11 -23.37
N GLY A 354 8.91 -18.04 -22.08
CA GLY A 354 9.48 -18.89 -21.04
C GLY A 354 10.86 -18.47 -20.54
N SER A 355 11.47 -17.41 -21.08
CA SER A 355 12.75 -16.90 -20.60
C SER A 355 12.58 -16.18 -19.28
N THR A 356 13.55 -16.34 -18.38
CA THR A 356 13.60 -15.52 -17.15
C THR A 356 14.05 -14.09 -17.47
N VAL A 357 13.42 -13.09 -16.85
CA VAL A 357 13.91 -11.72 -16.87
C VAL A 357 15.24 -11.68 -16.11
N PRO A 358 16.35 -11.18 -16.70
CA PRO A 358 17.61 -11.01 -15.98
C PRO A 358 17.43 -10.09 -14.77
N LYS A 359 18.14 -10.40 -13.66
CA LYS A 359 17.97 -9.67 -12.41
C LYS A 359 18.29 -8.18 -12.53
N ASP A 360 19.36 -7.84 -13.21
CA ASP A 360 19.78 -6.45 -13.45
C ASP A 360 18.70 -5.65 -14.22
N LYS A 361 18.07 -6.31 -15.20
CA LYS A 361 16.95 -5.72 -15.95
C LYS A 361 15.74 -5.49 -15.09
N ASP A 362 15.41 -6.48 -14.30
CA ASP A 362 14.32 -6.47 -13.37
C ASP A 362 14.48 -5.40 -12.28
N ASP A 363 15.67 -5.33 -11.66
CA ASP A 363 16.01 -4.29 -10.67
C ASP A 363 15.98 -2.87 -11.29
N MET A 364 16.34 -2.74 -12.56
CA MET A 364 16.25 -1.48 -13.28
C MET A 364 14.80 -1.03 -13.45
N VAL A 365 13.94 -1.93 -13.91
CA VAL A 365 12.52 -1.63 -14.14
C VAL A 365 11.79 -1.40 -12.82
N GLU A 366 12.13 -2.13 -11.76
CA GLU A 366 11.55 -1.91 -10.43
C GLU A 366 11.89 -0.52 -9.88
N ARG A 367 13.15 -0.07 -10.04
CA ARG A 367 13.53 1.31 -9.67
C ARG A 367 12.74 2.34 -10.46
N GLU A 368 12.53 2.11 -11.76
CA GLU A 368 11.74 3.03 -12.58
C GLU A 368 10.26 3.04 -12.18
N PHE A 369 9.67 1.88 -11.89
CA PHE A 369 8.33 1.77 -11.35
C PHE A 369 8.18 2.58 -10.04
N ASN A 370 9.12 2.44 -9.11
CA ASN A 370 9.09 3.19 -7.85
C ASN A 370 9.22 4.70 -8.10
N ARG A 371 10.08 5.13 -9.05
CA ARG A 371 10.22 6.53 -9.46
C ARG A 371 8.93 7.11 -10.05
N LEU A 372 8.21 6.33 -10.86
CA LEU A 372 6.91 6.72 -11.38
C LEU A 372 5.90 6.93 -10.25
N LEU A 373 5.86 6.06 -9.24
CA LEU A 373 4.98 6.23 -8.08
C LEU A 373 5.35 7.45 -7.23
N GLU A 374 6.64 7.70 -7.01
CA GLU A 374 7.11 8.92 -6.33
C GLU A 374 6.69 10.19 -7.09
N ALA A 375 6.77 10.17 -8.42
CA ALA A 375 6.34 11.28 -9.23
C ALA A 375 4.81 11.52 -9.12
N THR A 376 4.00 10.47 -9.07
CA THR A 376 2.55 10.63 -8.83
C THR A 376 2.25 11.19 -7.43
N SER A 377 2.99 10.76 -6.42
CA SER A 377 2.89 11.30 -5.06
C SER A 377 3.25 12.79 -5.02
N TYR A 378 4.33 13.19 -5.70
CA TYR A 378 4.73 14.58 -5.83
C TYR A 378 3.65 15.42 -6.52
N LEU A 379 3.09 14.95 -7.65
CA LEU A 379 1.99 15.62 -8.35
C LEU A 379 0.79 15.83 -7.43
N SER A 380 0.41 14.81 -6.68
CA SER A 380 -0.76 14.84 -5.81
C SER A 380 -0.58 15.73 -4.59
N HIS A 381 0.52 15.56 -3.85
CA HIS A 381 0.68 16.13 -2.50
C HIS A 381 1.50 17.42 -2.46
N GLN A 382 2.47 17.59 -3.36
CA GLN A 382 3.26 18.81 -3.43
C GLN A 382 2.67 19.85 -4.39
N LEU A 383 2.19 19.40 -5.55
CA LEU A 383 1.58 20.28 -6.54
C LEU A 383 0.06 20.37 -6.42
N ASP A 384 -0.56 19.55 -5.55
CA ASP A 384 -2.03 19.44 -5.36
C ASP A 384 -2.79 19.25 -6.68
N PHE A 385 -2.20 18.49 -7.61
CA PHE A 385 -2.77 18.18 -8.91
C PHE A 385 -3.67 16.94 -8.80
N ASN A 386 -4.84 17.12 -8.19
CA ASN A 386 -5.78 16.03 -7.90
C ASN A 386 -7.07 16.08 -8.74
N TYR A 387 -7.23 17.13 -9.55
CA TYR A 387 -8.38 17.34 -10.43
C TYR A 387 -7.92 17.81 -11.81
N CYS A 388 -8.55 17.25 -12.84
CA CYS A 388 -8.38 17.66 -14.23
C CYS A 388 -9.77 17.83 -14.86
N ASN A 389 -10.04 18.97 -15.49
CA ASN A 389 -11.34 19.30 -16.09
C ASN A 389 -12.53 19.10 -15.11
N GLY A 390 -12.36 19.45 -13.84
CA GLY A 390 -13.40 19.31 -12.80
C GLY A 390 -13.67 17.87 -12.34
N LYS A 391 -12.89 16.88 -12.81
CA LYS A 391 -12.99 15.47 -12.40
C LYS A 391 -11.78 15.07 -11.56
N PRO A 392 -11.95 14.23 -10.54
CA PRO A 392 -10.84 13.71 -9.77
C PRO A 392 -9.94 12.80 -10.63
N VAL A 393 -8.63 12.94 -10.47
CA VAL A 393 -7.62 12.18 -11.22
C VAL A 393 -7.40 10.82 -10.55
N SER A 394 -7.25 9.77 -11.36
CA SER A 394 -6.86 8.44 -10.89
C SER A 394 -5.34 8.25 -10.88
N LEU A 395 -4.86 7.30 -10.07
CA LEU A 395 -3.46 6.89 -10.07
C LEU A 395 -3.02 6.42 -11.47
N GLY A 396 -3.87 5.64 -12.16
CA GLY A 396 -3.56 5.13 -13.50
C GLY A 396 -3.41 6.24 -14.53
N GLN A 397 -4.29 7.24 -14.53
CA GLN A 397 -4.16 8.39 -15.43
C GLN A 397 -2.87 9.17 -15.17
N SER A 398 -2.55 9.43 -13.90
CA SER A 398 -1.34 10.13 -13.51
C SER A 398 -0.07 9.40 -13.97
N LEU A 399 -0.02 8.07 -13.79
CA LEU A 399 1.10 7.24 -14.25
C LEU A 399 1.29 7.30 -15.77
N GLU A 400 0.21 7.19 -16.55
CA GLU A 400 0.29 7.27 -18.02
C GLU A 400 0.73 8.66 -18.48
N TRP A 401 0.28 9.74 -17.85
CA TRP A 401 0.76 11.08 -18.17
C TRP A 401 2.24 11.26 -17.89
N ILE A 402 2.74 10.74 -16.75
CA ILE A 402 4.17 10.81 -16.43
C ILE A 402 4.98 10.00 -17.45
N ILE A 403 4.52 8.82 -17.85
CA ILE A 403 5.19 8.02 -18.90
C ILE A 403 5.27 8.81 -20.21
N LYS A 404 4.15 9.38 -20.67
CA LYS A 404 4.11 10.22 -21.89
C LYS A 404 5.06 11.42 -21.80
N LEU A 405 5.12 12.09 -20.63
CA LEU A 405 6.05 13.20 -20.40
C LEU A 405 7.52 12.74 -20.50
N GLN A 406 7.85 11.56 -19.97
CA GLN A 406 9.20 10.99 -20.08
C GLN A 406 9.53 10.63 -21.54
N GLU A 407 8.60 10.06 -22.29
CA GLU A 407 8.75 9.78 -23.72
C GLU A 407 8.98 11.06 -24.53
N LYS A 408 8.20 12.10 -24.25
CA LYS A 408 8.37 13.42 -24.87
C LYS A 408 9.74 14.03 -24.55
N TYR A 409 10.18 13.94 -23.31
CA TYR A 409 11.51 14.41 -22.89
C TYR A 409 12.66 13.69 -23.61
N VAL A 410 12.57 12.37 -23.77
CA VAL A 410 13.56 11.61 -24.55
C VAL A 410 13.62 12.11 -26.02
N LYS A 411 12.45 12.28 -26.63
CA LYS A 411 12.37 12.84 -28.02
C LYS A 411 12.94 14.25 -28.09
N GLU A 412 12.67 15.13 -27.15
CA GLU A 412 13.25 16.48 -27.09
C GLU A 412 14.77 16.42 -26.98
N LYS A 413 15.32 15.54 -26.16
CA LYS A 413 16.77 15.33 -26.04
C LYS A 413 17.41 14.87 -27.35
N GLN A 414 16.75 13.98 -28.09
CA GLN A 414 17.18 13.57 -29.43
C GLN A 414 17.19 14.73 -30.41
N ILE A 415 16.11 15.50 -30.42
CA ILE A 415 15.98 16.68 -31.30
C ILE A 415 17.07 17.71 -30.97
N ASP A 416 17.33 18.00 -29.72
CA ASP A 416 18.37 18.93 -29.29
C ASP A 416 19.75 18.42 -29.68
N HIS A 417 20.05 17.15 -29.51
CA HIS A 417 21.29 16.51 -29.93
C HIS A 417 21.51 16.64 -31.45
N LEU A 418 20.48 16.36 -32.27
CA LEU A 418 20.56 16.52 -33.72
C LEU A 418 20.75 17.98 -34.14
N LYS A 419 20.11 18.94 -33.45
CA LYS A 419 20.33 20.40 -33.70
C LYS A 419 21.76 20.78 -33.36
N GLU A 420 22.36 20.27 -32.32
CA GLU A 420 23.76 20.54 -31.97
C GLU A 420 24.71 19.96 -33.03
N ILE A 421 24.45 18.75 -33.53
CA ILE A 421 25.22 18.15 -34.65
C ILE A 421 25.15 19.04 -35.90
N ILE A 422 23.94 19.45 -36.29
CA ILE A 422 23.75 20.33 -37.48
C ILE A 422 24.50 21.65 -37.32
N ALA A 423 24.38 22.28 -36.13
CA ALA A 423 25.12 23.53 -35.86
C ALA A 423 26.65 23.34 -35.92
N LEU A 424 27.18 22.25 -35.42
CA LEU A 424 28.62 21.93 -35.53
C LEU A 424 29.04 21.66 -36.99
N GLN A 425 28.22 20.96 -37.78
CA GLN A 425 28.48 20.74 -39.22
C GLN A 425 28.49 22.04 -39.99
N ASP A 426 27.62 23.00 -39.72
CA ASP A 426 27.61 24.31 -40.35
C ASP A 426 28.86 25.14 -39.99
N VAL A 427 29.30 25.07 -38.73
CA VAL A 427 30.55 25.71 -38.29
C VAL A 427 31.76 25.07 -38.99
N LEU A 428 31.80 23.72 -39.03
CA LEU A 428 32.88 22.97 -39.70
C LEU A 428 32.95 23.34 -41.21
N LYS A 429 31.80 23.36 -41.90
CA LYS A 429 31.69 23.77 -43.28
C LYS A 429 32.18 25.21 -43.51
N THR A 430 31.82 26.11 -42.60
CA THR A 430 32.30 27.51 -42.65
C THR A 430 33.83 27.59 -42.49
N ASN A 431 34.38 26.82 -41.53
CA ASN A 431 35.81 26.75 -41.30
C ASN A 431 36.56 26.15 -42.52
N GLN A 432 36.03 25.08 -43.11
CA GLN A 432 36.60 24.48 -44.33
C GLN A 432 36.64 25.47 -45.51
N ASN A 433 35.59 26.28 -45.71
CA ASN A 433 35.56 27.33 -46.69
C ASN A 433 36.66 28.39 -46.42
N ARG A 434 36.87 28.76 -45.11
CA ARG A 434 37.97 29.70 -44.75
C ARG A 434 39.35 29.09 -44.98
N ILE A 435 39.53 27.78 -44.76
CA ILE A 435 40.75 27.03 -45.07
C ILE A 435 41.03 27.07 -46.54
N LEU A 436 40.02 26.80 -47.41
CA LEU A 436 40.21 26.91 -48.89
C LEU A 436 40.60 28.30 -49.31
N THR A 437 39.90 29.35 -48.84
CA THR A 437 40.24 30.73 -49.15
C THR A 437 41.64 31.15 -48.63
N GLY A 438 42.00 30.66 -47.42
CA GLY A 438 43.34 30.84 -46.82
C GLY A 438 44.43 30.19 -47.66
N LYS A 439 44.19 29.01 -48.22
CA LYS A 439 45.11 28.29 -49.10
C LYS A 439 45.33 29.04 -50.35
N GLU A 440 44.26 29.50 -51.01
CA GLU A 440 44.39 30.36 -52.26
C GLU A 440 45.19 31.62 -51.94
N LYS A 441 44.95 32.29 -50.82
CA LYS A 441 45.70 33.50 -50.41
C LYS A 441 47.14 33.18 -50.13
N MET A 442 47.48 32.08 -49.49
CA MET A 442 48.89 31.67 -49.28
C MET A 442 49.60 31.36 -50.59
N GLU A 443 48.95 30.66 -51.53
CA GLU A 443 49.50 30.36 -52.82
C GLU A 443 49.82 31.63 -53.58
N GLU A 444 48.95 32.62 -53.61
CA GLU A 444 49.15 33.92 -54.27
C GLU A 444 50.29 34.73 -53.59
N LEU A 445 50.26 34.79 -52.23
CA LEU A 445 51.32 35.44 -51.45
C LEU A 445 52.69 34.77 -51.63
N HIS A 446 52.74 33.46 -51.79
CA HIS A 446 53.93 32.69 -52.04
C HIS A 446 54.45 32.95 -53.43
N LYS A 447 53.64 33.04 -54.46
CA LYS A 447 53.99 33.43 -55.79
C LYS A 447 54.60 34.83 -55.80
N GLN A 448 53.89 35.79 -55.14
CA GLN A 448 54.41 37.17 -55.05
C GLN A 448 55.79 37.25 -54.27
N TYR A 449 55.93 36.45 -53.25
CA TYR A 449 57.23 36.37 -52.51
C TYR A 449 58.33 35.81 -53.38
N LYS A 450 58.07 34.77 -54.17
CA LYS A 450 59.05 34.20 -55.10
C LYS A 450 59.48 35.19 -56.21
N GLU A 451 58.68 36.07 -56.72
CA GLU A 451 58.97 37.09 -57.64
C GLU A 451 60.04 38.07 -57.12
N PHE A 452 60.15 38.25 -55.81
CA PHE A 452 61.18 39.09 -55.15
C PHE A 452 62.41 38.29 -54.70
N GLU A 453 62.36 36.96 -54.76
CA GLU A 453 63.45 36.09 -54.27
C GLU A 453 64.56 35.90 -55.31
N GLU A 454 64.24 36.18 -56.63
CA GLU A 454 65.24 36.11 -57.67
C GLU A 454 66.38 37.10 -57.42
N PRO A 455 67.72 36.70 -57.55
CA PRO A 455 68.83 37.49 -57.12
C PRO A 455 69.10 38.63 -58.14
N THR A 456 68.50 39.79 -57.93
CA THR A 456 69.02 41.03 -58.54
C THR A 456 70.07 41.65 -57.62
N SER A 457 71.21 41.89 -58.09
CA SER A 457 72.49 42.21 -57.39
C SER A 457 72.50 43.48 -56.51
N THR A 458 71.41 44.26 -56.45
CA THR A 458 71.19 45.39 -55.53
C THR A 458 69.70 45.71 -55.44
N ARG A 459 69.04 45.30 -54.36
CA ARG A 459 67.69 45.77 -54.05
C ARG A 459 67.74 47.20 -53.54
N ASP A 460 66.92 48.08 -54.06
CA ASP A 460 66.66 49.37 -53.47
C ASP A 460 65.88 49.30 -52.17
N VAL A 461 65.86 50.35 -51.37
CA VAL A 461 65.17 50.37 -50.05
C VAL A 461 63.69 50.04 -50.18
N THR A 462 63.03 50.43 -51.28
CA THR A 462 61.63 50.22 -51.61
C THR A 462 61.36 48.72 -51.88
N GLN A 463 62.24 48.12 -52.71
CA GLN A 463 62.19 46.68 -53.01
C GLN A 463 62.41 45.79 -51.77
N GLU A 464 63.37 46.18 -50.93
CA GLU A 464 63.63 45.47 -49.65
C GLU A 464 62.44 45.58 -48.68
N PHE A 465 61.79 46.75 -48.57
CA PHE A 465 60.60 46.94 -47.80
C PHE A 465 59.47 46.09 -48.34
N ALA A 466 59.23 46.07 -49.64
CA ALA A 466 58.22 45.24 -50.27
C ALA A 466 58.46 43.73 -49.99
N PHE A 467 59.70 43.25 -50.14
CA PHE A 467 60.10 41.89 -49.85
C PHE A 467 59.79 41.50 -48.36
N ARG A 468 60.17 42.32 -47.41
CA ARG A 468 59.96 42.09 -45.99
C ARG A 468 58.45 42.10 -45.63
N THR A 469 57.73 42.99 -46.34
CA THR A 469 56.28 43.05 -46.14
C THR A 469 55.60 41.78 -46.63
N LYS A 470 55.94 41.28 -47.84
CA LYS A 470 55.39 40.04 -48.41
C LYS A 470 55.79 38.83 -47.56
N ALA A 471 57.06 38.79 -47.07
CA ALA A 471 57.47 37.72 -46.13
C ALA A 471 56.70 37.71 -44.81
N ARG A 472 56.35 38.90 -44.32
CA ARG A 472 55.54 39.01 -43.09
C ARG A 472 54.12 38.58 -43.39
N ASP A 473 53.52 39.05 -44.50
CA ASP A 473 52.15 38.75 -44.86
C ASP A 473 51.92 37.23 -45.11
N LEU A 474 52.95 36.58 -45.76
CA LEU A 474 52.97 35.17 -46.00
C LEU A 474 53.05 34.42 -44.67
N ARG A 475 53.91 34.81 -43.73
CA ARG A 475 54.02 34.19 -42.40
C ARG A 475 52.68 34.31 -41.57
N ASN A 476 52.08 35.50 -41.65
CA ASN A 476 50.77 35.72 -41.01
C ASN A 476 49.69 34.85 -41.62
N ALA A 477 49.69 34.70 -42.95
CA ALA A 477 48.72 33.84 -43.66
C ALA A 477 48.95 32.35 -43.28
N CYS A 478 50.20 31.89 -43.18
CA CYS A 478 50.50 30.52 -42.71
C CYS A 478 50.02 30.29 -41.29
N ALA A 479 50.29 31.21 -40.34
CA ALA A 479 49.86 31.10 -38.97
C ALA A 479 48.31 31.09 -38.80
N GLU A 480 47.64 31.90 -39.67
CA GLU A 480 46.16 31.87 -39.69
C GLU A 480 45.62 30.53 -40.24
N PHE A 481 46.25 29.98 -41.25
CA PHE A 481 45.92 28.72 -41.88
C PHE A 481 46.13 27.55 -40.87
N GLU A 482 47.26 27.48 -40.18
CA GLU A 482 47.54 26.47 -39.13
C GLU A 482 46.50 26.51 -38.02
N LYS A 483 46.07 27.72 -37.63
CA LYS A 483 45.01 27.88 -36.62
C LYS A 483 43.66 27.33 -37.10
N LEU A 484 43.31 27.59 -38.37
CA LEU A 484 42.07 27.08 -38.97
C LEU A 484 42.06 25.55 -39.10
N GLU A 485 43.24 24.94 -39.45
CA GLU A 485 43.38 23.47 -39.46
C GLU A 485 43.22 22.85 -38.06
N GLU A 486 43.75 23.51 -37.02
CA GLU A 486 43.59 23.00 -35.64
C GLU A 486 42.11 23.14 -35.18
N GLU A 487 41.45 24.24 -35.54
CA GLU A 487 40.01 24.41 -35.33
C GLU A 487 39.19 23.32 -36.05
N GLU A 488 39.54 22.93 -37.30
CA GLU A 488 38.91 21.84 -38.02
C GLU A 488 39.05 20.50 -37.30
N LYS A 489 40.28 20.18 -36.85
CA LYS A 489 40.55 18.94 -36.10
C LYS A 489 39.74 18.87 -34.82
N MET A 490 39.64 20.00 -34.08
CA MET A 490 38.85 20.10 -32.85
C MET A 490 37.33 19.89 -33.11
N LEU A 491 36.80 20.56 -34.16
CA LEU A 491 35.39 20.45 -34.55
C LEU A 491 35.05 19.03 -35.00
N THR A 492 35.93 18.42 -35.81
CA THR A 492 35.75 17.04 -36.32
C THR A 492 35.75 16.03 -35.13
N ARG A 493 36.68 16.19 -34.17
CA ARG A 493 36.73 15.34 -32.99
C ARG A 493 35.45 15.47 -32.17
N LYS A 494 34.97 16.69 -31.92
CA LYS A 494 33.75 16.95 -31.20
C LYS A 494 32.52 16.31 -31.86
N LEU A 495 32.46 16.41 -33.21
CA LEU A 495 31.40 15.77 -33.99
C LEU A 495 31.43 14.23 -33.82
N GLN A 496 32.60 13.61 -33.92
CA GLN A 496 32.77 12.18 -33.71
C GLN A 496 32.41 11.73 -32.30
N GLU A 497 32.75 12.53 -31.27
CA GLU A 497 32.33 12.25 -29.88
C GLU A 497 30.81 12.28 -29.70
N MET A 498 30.14 13.23 -30.34
CA MET A 498 28.67 13.32 -30.31
C MET A 498 28.01 12.18 -31.06
N ASP A 499 28.51 11.77 -32.21
CA ASP A 499 27.99 10.64 -32.98
C ASP A 499 28.20 9.29 -32.23
N ALA A 500 29.30 9.18 -31.46
CA ALA A 500 29.61 7.98 -30.70
C ALA A 500 28.71 7.81 -29.44
N HIS A 501 28.11 8.89 -28.93
CA HIS A 501 27.34 8.90 -27.71
C HIS A 501 25.98 9.58 -27.90
N PRO A 502 25.10 9.02 -28.75
CA PRO A 502 23.76 9.57 -28.93
C PRO A 502 22.92 9.37 -27.66
N PRO A 503 21.94 10.25 -27.41
CA PRO A 503 20.96 10.02 -26.33
C PRO A 503 20.14 8.77 -26.62
N SER A 504 19.47 8.23 -25.57
CA SER A 504 18.61 7.04 -25.70
C SER A 504 17.51 7.25 -26.74
N ASP A 505 17.20 6.20 -27.51
CA ASP A 505 16.16 6.24 -28.54
C ASP A 505 14.74 6.20 -27.98
N VAL A 506 14.57 5.55 -26.81
CA VAL A 506 13.27 5.34 -26.17
C VAL A 506 13.40 5.51 -24.67
N TYR A 507 12.31 5.93 -24.04
CA TYR A 507 12.22 5.96 -22.57
C TYR A 507 12.12 4.53 -22.00
N LEU A 508 11.14 3.75 -22.47
CA LEU A 508 10.96 2.33 -22.15
C LEU A 508 10.89 1.55 -23.46
N SER A 509 11.70 0.53 -23.60
CA SER A 509 11.52 -0.43 -24.71
C SER A 509 10.19 -1.19 -24.53
N SER A 510 9.68 -1.82 -25.58
CA SER A 510 8.47 -2.65 -25.49
C SER A 510 8.59 -3.73 -24.41
N ARG A 511 9.79 -4.31 -24.25
CA ARG A 511 10.10 -5.29 -23.21
C ARG A 511 10.07 -4.67 -21.81
N ASP A 512 10.67 -3.48 -21.65
CA ASP A 512 10.65 -2.75 -20.38
C ASP A 512 9.22 -2.38 -19.98
N ARG A 513 8.42 -1.92 -20.93
CA ARG A 513 7.01 -1.60 -20.71
C ARG A 513 6.20 -2.82 -20.25
N GLN A 514 6.41 -4.00 -20.82
CA GLN A 514 5.76 -5.24 -20.37
C GLN A 514 6.13 -5.58 -18.93
N ILE A 515 7.40 -5.39 -18.53
CA ILE A 515 7.82 -5.64 -17.15
C ILE A 515 7.24 -4.59 -16.20
N VAL A 516 7.22 -3.30 -16.58
CA VAL A 516 6.51 -2.24 -15.81
C VAL A 516 5.03 -2.59 -15.66
N ASP A 517 4.39 -3.07 -16.73
CA ASP A 517 2.98 -3.51 -16.70
C ASP A 517 2.77 -4.67 -15.73
N TRP A 518 3.74 -5.58 -15.57
CA TRP A 518 3.68 -6.61 -14.54
C TRP A 518 3.66 -5.98 -13.12
N HIS A 519 4.49 -4.96 -12.86
CA HIS A 519 4.46 -4.22 -11.59
C HIS A 519 3.14 -3.47 -11.39
N PHE A 520 2.58 -2.89 -12.46
CA PHE A 520 1.24 -2.30 -12.39
C PHE A 520 0.16 -3.34 -12.09
N ALA A 521 0.23 -4.54 -12.70
CA ALA A 521 -0.66 -5.65 -12.39
C ALA A 521 -0.55 -6.09 -10.92
N ASN A 522 0.67 -6.10 -10.35
CA ASN A 522 0.88 -6.40 -8.94
C ASN A 522 0.23 -5.33 -8.03
N LEU A 523 0.25 -4.07 -8.42
CA LEU A 523 -0.45 -3.00 -7.71
C LEU A 523 -1.98 -3.12 -7.86
N GLU A 524 -2.46 -3.51 -9.04
CA GLU A 524 -3.88 -3.84 -9.29
C GLU A 524 -4.35 -5.06 -8.48
N PHE A 525 -3.48 -6.04 -8.26
CA PHE A 525 -3.71 -7.14 -7.33
C PHE A 525 -3.84 -6.62 -5.89
N ALA A 526 -2.90 -5.81 -5.43
CA ALA A 526 -2.93 -5.29 -4.06
C ALA A 526 -4.21 -4.50 -3.73
N ASN A 527 -4.75 -3.76 -4.70
CA ASN A 527 -5.95 -2.93 -4.57
C ASN A 527 -7.22 -3.58 -5.14
N ALA A 528 -7.12 -4.76 -5.76
CA ALA A 528 -8.21 -5.50 -6.41
C ALA A 528 -8.98 -4.70 -7.48
N THR A 529 -8.33 -3.77 -8.14
CA THR A 529 -8.97 -2.90 -9.13
C THR A 529 -7.96 -2.40 -10.16
N PRO A 530 -8.37 -2.07 -11.40
CA PRO A 530 -7.55 -1.32 -12.33
C PRO A 530 -7.08 0.01 -11.71
N LEU A 531 -5.85 0.44 -12.01
CA LEU A 531 -5.26 1.66 -11.46
C LEU A 531 -6.05 2.92 -11.86
N THR A 532 -6.80 2.86 -12.96
CA THR A 532 -7.68 3.93 -13.43
C THR A 532 -8.88 4.20 -12.52
N ASN A 533 -9.18 3.29 -11.59
CA ASN A 533 -10.26 3.45 -10.62
C ASN A 533 -9.77 3.94 -9.25
N LEU A 534 -8.44 3.89 -8.99
CA LEU A 534 -7.86 4.30 -7.72
C LEU A 534 -7.75 5.82 -7.61
N SER A 535 -8.10 6.37 -6.44
CA SER A 535 -7.87 7.78 -6.13
C SER A 535 -6.38 8.10 -6.13
N LEU A 536 -5.93 9.07 -6.92
CA LEU A 536 -4.55 9.54 -6.90
C LEU A 536 -4.15 10.04 -5.50
N LYS A 537 -5.05 10.77 -4.84
CA LYS A 537 -4.77 11.42 -3.54
C LYS A 537 -4.80 10.47 -2.35
N HIS A 538 -5.66 9.43 -2.38
CA HIS A 538 -6.02 8.69 -1.18
C HIS A 538 -5.84 7.16 -1.28
N TRP A 539 -5.27 6.65 -2.39
CA TRP A 539 -5.14 5.21 -2.59
C TRP A 539 -4.24 4.51 -1.55
N ASP A 540 -3.31 5.26 -0.94
CA ASP A 540 -2.30 4.81 0.01
C ASP A 540 -2.51 5.34 1.45
N GLN A 541 -3.71 5.84 1.76
CA GLN A 541 -4.03 6.50 3.03
C GLN A 541 -3.82 5.61 4.28
N ASP A 542 -3.71 4.31 4.12
CA ASP A 542 -3.50 3.32 5.19
C ASP A 542 -2.04 2.88 5.37
N ASP A 543 -1.08 3.42 4.60
CA ASP A 543 0.32 2.99 4.61
C ASP A 543 1.01 3.14 5.97
N GLY A 544 0.71 4.22 6.69
CA GLY A 544 1.26 4.49 8.02
C GLY A 544 0.84 3.47 9.09
N PHE A 545 -0.13 2.60 8.80
CA PHE A 545 -0.66 1.59 9.73
C PHE A 545 -0.22 0.16 9.37
N ALA A 546 0.73 0.00 8.47
CA ALA A 546 1.26 -1.32 8.11
C ALA A 546 1.94 -1.99 9.31
N PHE A 547 1.70 -3.30 9.47
CA PHE A 547 2.33 -4.08 10.52
C PHE A 547 3.78 -4.44 10.17
N THR A 548 4.60 -4.66 11.20
CA THR A 548 6.00 -5.03 11.04
C THR A 548 6.18 -6.55 10.93
N GLY A 549 7.33 -6.95 10.39
CA GLY A 549 7.70 -8.34 10.24
C GLY A 549 7.35 -8.96 8.89
N SER A 550 7.83 -10.18 8.68
CA SER A 550 7.65 -10.91 7.43
C SER A 550 6.19 -11.28 7.19
N HIS A 551 5.80 -11.34 5.94
CA HIS A 551 4.52 -11.89 5.53
C HIS A 551 4.52 -13.42 5.66
N LEU A 552 3.40 -13.99 6.07
CA LEU A 552 3.26 -15.39 6.40
C LEU A 552 2.08 -16.01 5.66
N THR A 553 2.21 -17.27 5.29
CA THR A 553 1.10 -18.11 4.81
C THR A 553 0.60 -19.00 5.94
N VAL A 554 -0.68 -19.36 5.88
CA VAL A 554 -1.32 -20.32 6.78
C VAL A 554 -1.37 -21.68 6.08
N ARG A 555 -0.39 -22.55 6.33
CA ARG A 555 -0.22 -23.81 5.61
C ARG A 555 -1.37 -24.81 5.76
N ASN A 556 -2.05 -24.76 6.89
CA ASN A 556 -3.25 -25.56 7.12
C ASN A 556 -4.55 -24.87 6.71
N GLY A 557 -4.48 -23.77 5.97
CA GLY A 557 -5.61 -22.99 5.44
C GLY A 557 -6.18 -22.00 6.46
N TYR A 558 -6.47 -20.80 5.98
CA TYR A 558 -6.91 -19.67 6.84
C TYR A 558 -8.27 -19.93 7.51
N SER A 559 -9.11 -20.84 6.95
CA SER A 559 -10.42 -21.17 7.51
C SER A 559 -10.38 -21.74 8.93
N CYS A 560 -9.22 -22.19 9.42
CA CYS A 560 -9.07 -22.64 10.82
C CYS A 560 -9.47 -21.54 11.82
N VAL A 561 -9.26 -20.26 11.47
CA VAL A 561 -9.59 -19.11 12.34
C VAL A 561 -11.09 -18.90 12.48
N PRO A 562 -11.88 -18.66 11.40
CA PRO A 562 -13.33 -18.50 11.53
C PRO A 562 -14.04 -19.75 12.05
N VAL A 563 -13.54 -20.95 11.73
CA VAL A 563 -14.10 -22.19 12.28
C VAL A 563 -13.96 -22.22 13.81
N ALA A 564 -12.78 -21.92 14.33
CA ALA A 564 -12.54 -21.87 15.78
C ALA A 564 -13.35 -20.74 16.44
N LEU A 565 -13.46 -19.54 15.80
CA LEU A 565 -14.30 -18.44 16.32
C LEU A 565 -15.80 -18.75 16.30
N SER A 566 -16.24 -19.72 15.50
CA SER A 566 -17.66 -20.11 15.45
C SER A 566 -18.10 -21.03 16.59
N GLU A 567 -17.16 -21.62 17.33
CA GLU A 567 -17.47 -22.57 18.37
C GLU A 567 -18.32 -21.94 19.47
N GLY A 568 -19.39 -22.67 19.84
CA GLY A 568 -20.30 -22.28 20.90
C GLY A 568 -21.21 -21.07 20.60
N LEU A 569 -21.23 -20.55 19.36
CA LEU A 569 -22.17 -19.53 18.90
C LEU A 569 -23.44 -20.17 18.33
N ASP A 570 -24.57 -19.47 18.43
CA ASP A 570 -25.82 -19.84 17.75
C ASP A 570 -25.78 -19.29 16.32
N ILE A 571 -25.35 -20.10 15.36
CA ILE A 571 -25.21 -19.72 13.94
C ILE A 571 -26.25 -20.45 13.10
N LYS A 572 -27.05 -19.68 12.34
CA LYS A 572 -28.03 -20.20 11.39
C LYS A 572 -27.43 -20.16 9.99
N LEU A 573 -26.89 -21.26 9.52
CA LEU A 573 -26.36 -21.42 8.16
C LEU A 573 -27.49 -21.52 7.13
N ASN A 574 -27.19 -21.30 5.84
CA ASN A 574 -28.17 -21.30 4.74
C ASN A 574 -29.35 -20.34 4.97
N THR A 575 -29.16 -19.32 5.79
CA THR A 575 -30.20 -18.38 6.24
C THR A 575 -29.88 -16.99 5.72
N ALA A 576 -30.48 -16.65 4.58
CA ALA A 576 -30.21 -15.38 3.90
C ALA A 576 -31.15 -14.28 4.39
N VAL A 577 -30.60 -13.17 4.86
CA VAL A 577 -31.35 -11.98 5.25
C VAL A 577 -31.94 -11.33 3.98
N ARG A 578 -33.25 -10.99 4.06
CA ARG A 578 -34.00 -10.35 2.96
C ARG A 578 -34.44 -8.94 3.30
N GLN A 579 -34.85 -8.71 4.56
CA GLN A 579 -35.27 -7.39 5.01
C GLN A 579 -34.78 -7.13 6.44
N ILE A 580 -34.34 -5.91 6.67
CA ILE A 580 -33.99 -5.37 7.99
C ILE A 580 -34.95 -4.22 8.26
N ARG A 581 -35.91 -4.44 9.19
CA ARG A 581 -36.78 -3.37 9.69
C ARG A 581 -36.24 -2.87 11.01
N TYR A 582 -36.22 -1.56 11.18
CA TYR A 582 -35.75 -0.96 12.42
C TYR A 582 -36.59 0.25 12.81
N SER A 583 -36.84 0.38 14.10
CA SER A 583 -37.67 1.41 14.69
C SER A 583 -37.17 1.75 16.09
N GLN A 584 -37.77 2.75 16.72
CA GLN A 584 -37.47 3.08 18.12
C GLN A 584 -37.70 1.92 19.09
N SER A 585 -38.64 1.00 18.80
CA SER A 585 -38.96 -0.14 19.64
C SER A 585 -38.05 -1.35 19.42
N GLY A 586 -37.16 -1.36 18.41
CA GLY A 586 -36.25 -2.48 18.13
C GLY A 586 -36.15 -2.79 16.63
N CYS A 587 -35.63 -3.99 16.35
CA CYS A 587 -35.33 -4.47 15.01
C CYS A 587 -36.05 -5.78 14.73
N GLU A 588 -36.44 -5.97 13.45
CA GLU A 588 -36.95 -7.22 12.90
C GLU A 588 -36.13 -7.59 11.65
N VAL A 589 -35.53 -8.77 11.65
CA VAL A 589 -34.73 -9.29 10.54
C VAL A 589 -35.49 -10.46 9.90
N THR A 590 -35.97 -10.27 8.68
CA THR A 590 -36.66 -11.31 7.92
C THR A 590 -35.67 -12.04 7.04
N THR A 591 -35.68 -13.35 7.10
CA THR A 591 -34.79 -14.25 6.37
C THR A 591 -35.55 -15.22 5.50
N SER A 592 -34.86 -15.86 4.58
CA SER A 592 -35.35 -17.05 3.88
C SER A 592 -34.18 -18.02 3.66
N ASN A 593 -34.51 -19.26 3.27
CA ASN A 593 -33.48 -20.19 2.87
C ASN A 593 -32.67 -19.62 1.70
N ALA A 594 -31.34 -19.70 1.77
CA ALA A 594 -30.43 -19.09 0.79
C ALA A 594 -30.52 -19.72 -0.61
N ARG A 595 -30.84 -21.01 -0.71
CA ARG A 595 -30.85 -21.76 -1.99
C ARG A 595 -32.19 -21.69 -2.73
N ASN A 596 -33.31 -21.85 -2.01
CA ASN A 596 -34.66 -21.98 -2.63
C ASN A 596 -35.61 -20.86 -2.25
N HIS A 597 -35.19 -19.87 -1.48
CA HIS A 597 -35.95 -18.70 -1.06
C HIS A 597 -37.25 -19.03 -0.26
N THR A 598 -37.34 -20.23 0.27
CA THR A 598 -38.49 -20.68 1.08
C THR A 598 -38.30 -20.45 2.57
N ASN A 599 -39.31 -20.77 3.37
CA ASN A 599 -39.27 -20.75 4.84
C ASN A 599 -38.86 -19.40 5.42
N PRO A 600 -39.63 -18.33 5.20
CA PRO A 600 -39.37 -17.04 5.79
C PRO A 600 -39.44 -17.13 7.33
N VAL A 601 -38.41 -16.65 8.01
CA VAL A 601 -38.32 -16.55 9.46
C VAL A 601 -37.98 -15.12 9.83
N THR A 602 -38.67 -14.57 10.86
CA THR A 602 -38.36 -13.24 11.36
C THR A 602 -37.75 -13.31 12.76
N TYR A 603 -36.57 -12.71 12.92
CA TYR A 603 -35.85 -12.58 14.18
C TYR A 603 -36.04 -11.17 14.73
N LYS A 604 -36.48 -11.06 16.00
CA LYS A 604 -36.61 -9.80 16.73
C LYS A 604 -35.37 -9.57 17.60
N ALA A 605 -34.90 -8.33 17.64
CA ALA A 605 -33.72 -7.96 18.42
C ALA A 605 -33.77 -6.49 18.87
N ASP A 606 -32.97 -6.14 19.86
CA ASP A 606 -32.76 -4.75 20.29
C ASP A 606 -31.84 -4.00 19.33
N ALA A 607 -30.86 -4.70 18.78
CA ALA A 607 -29.92 -4.17 17.80
C ALA A 607 -29.57 -5.21 16.72
N VAL A 608 -29.15 -4.70 15.57
CA VAL A 608 -28.62 -5.49 14.45
C VAL A 608 -27.17 -5.06 14.19
N LEU A 609 -26.27 -6.01 14.12
CA LEU A 609 -24.93 -5.82 13.59
C LEU A 609 -24.87 -6.31 12.14
N CYS A 610 -24.77 -5.38 11.19
CA CYS A 610 -24.66 -5.66 9.77
C CYS A 610 -23.18 -5.80 9.38
N THR A 611 -22.78 -7.01 8.95
CA THR A 611 -21.43 -7.27 8.42
C THR A 611 -21.43 -7.68 6.95
N LEU A 612 -22.48 -7.29 6.22
CA LEU A 612 -22.62 -7.53 4.79
C LEU A 612 -21.47 -6.89 4.01
N PRO A 613 -20.88 -7.60 3.04
CA PRO A 613 -19.82 -7.02 2.18
C PRO A 613 -20.30 -5.76 1.45
N LEU A 614 -19.40 -4.82 1.15
CA LEU A 614 -19.73 -3.57 0.49
C LEU A 614 -20.45 -3.79 -0.86
N GLY A 615 -20.07 -4.82 -1.63
CA GLY A 615 -20.77 -5.16 -2.88
C GLY A 615 -22.23 -5.56 -2.69
N VAL A 616 -22.53 -6.26 -1.59
CA VAL A 616 -23.90 -6.60 -1.20
C VAL A 616 -24.68 -5.35 -0.76
N MET A 617 -24.02 -4.43 -0.04
CA MET A 617 -24.60 -3.13 0.36
C MET A 617 -24.87 -2.25 -0.88
N LYS A 618 -23.97 -2.21 -1.86
CA LYS A 618 -24.18 -1.50 -3.13
C LYS A 618 -25.39 -2.02 -3.88
N GLN A 619 -25.62 -3.33 -3.88
CA GLN A 619 -26.79 -3.94 -4.47
C GLN A 619 -28.06 -3.59 -3.69
N ALA A 620 -28.01 -3.54 -2.36
CA ALA A 620 -29.15 -3.24 -1.50
C ALA A 620 -29.74 -1.82 -1.72
N ILE A 621 -28.89 -0.86 -2.11
CA ILE A 621 -29.28 0.54 -2.35
C ILE A 621 -29.57 0.85 -3.83
N ALA A 622 -29.34 -0.10 -4.76
CA ALA A 622 -29.59 0.13 -6.18
C ALA A 622 -31.10 0.27 -6.47
N GLN A 623 -31.46 1.28 -7.26
CA GLN A 623 -32.87 1.64 -7.54
C GLN A 623 -33.71 0.50 -8.10
N ASN A 624 -33.12 -0.40 -8.88
CA ASN A 624 -33.80 -1.52 -9.55
C ASN A 624 -33.64 -2.85 -8.80
N SER A 625 -33.21 -2.84 -7.54
CA SER A 625 -32.89 -4.06 -6.80
C SER A 625 -34.08 -4.67 -6.05
N GLN A 626 -35.18 -3.91 -5.87
CA GLN A 626 -36.34 -4.41 -5.15
C GLN A 626 -36.95 -5.59 -5.90
N GLY A 627 -37.05 -6.74 -5.21
CA GLY A 627 -37.60 -7.98 -5.78
C GLY A 627 -36.59 -8.87 -6.50
N LEU A 628 -35.33 -8.43 -6.68
CA LEU A 628 -34.27 -9.30 -7.21
C LEU A 628 -33.88 -10.37 -6.18
N PRO A 629 -33.61 -11.61 -6.64
CA PRO A 629 -33.11 -12.66 -5.75
C PRO A 629 -31.79 -12.25 -5.09
N ASN A 630 -31.61 -12.65 -3.84
CA ASN A 630 -30.36 -12.38 -3.08
C ASN A 630 -30.09 -10.89 -2.81
N THR A 631 -31.12 -10.07 -2.69
CA THR A 631 -31.04 -8.66 -2.31
C THR A 631 -31.55 -8.46 -0.90
N VAL A 632 -30.92 -7.56 -0.13
CA VAL A 632 -31.34 -7.14 1.21
C VAL A 632 -32.01 -5.77 1.10
N SER A 633 -33.16 -5.59 1.78
CA SER A 633 -33.85 -4.29 1.85
C SER A 633 -33.81 -3.75 3.28
N PHE A 634 -33.69 -2.41 3.40
CA PHE A 634 -33.79 -1.70 4.68
C PHE A 634 -35.14 -0.98 4.75
N ASN A 635 -35.81 -1.06 5.90
CA ASN A 635 -37.07 -0.39 6.15
C ASN A 635 -37.08 0.24 7.56
N PRO A 636 -37.03 1.60 7.63
CA PRO A 636 -36.94 2.56 6.54
C PRO A 636 -35.64 2.40 5.73
N SER A 637 -35.52 3.13 4.62
CA SER A 637 -34.29 3.18 3.84
C SER A 637 -33.13 3.74 4.67
N LEU A 638 -31.91 3.37 4.32
CA LEU A 638 -30.73 3.96 4.95
C LEU A 638 -30.68 5.48 4.68
N PRO A 639 -30.17 6.27 5.60
CA PRO A 639 -29.99 7.71 5.41
C PRO A 639 -29.12 8.04 4.20
N ASP A 640 -29.37 9.19 3.55
CA ASP A 640 -28.68 9.60 2.32
C ASP A 640 -27.15 9.67 2.50
N TRP A 641 -26.67 10.17 3.62
CA TRP A 641 -25.24 10.24 3.92
C TRP A 641 -24.57 8.85 3.91
N LYS A 642 -25.27 7.80 4.37
CA LYS A 642 -24.81 6.41 4.34
C LYS A 642 -24.85 5.86 2.91
N VAL A 643 -25.95 6.14 2.19
CA VAL A 643 -26.16 5.70 0.80
C VAL A 643 -25.07 6.29 -0.11
N GLU A 644 -24.77 7.57 0.00
CA GLU A 644 -23.74 8.23 -0.80
C GLU A 644 -22.34 7.66 -0.53
N SER A 645 -21.99 7.36 0.72
CA SER A 645 -20.73 6.73 1.06
C SER A 645 -20.64 5.30 0.53
N ILE A 646 -21.71 4.50 0.59
CA ILE A 646 -21.79 3.18 -0.04
C ILE A 646 -21.54 3.26 -1.55
N LYS A 647 -22.07 4.28 -2.22
CA LYS A 647 -21.86 4.49 -3.67
C LYS A 647 -20.42 4.85 -3.99
N ARG A 648 -19.84 5.84 -3.26
CA ARG A 648 -18.50 6.38 -3.54
C ARG A 648 -17.37 5.41 -3.31
N LEU A 649 -17.35 4.69 -2.18
CA LEU A 649 -16.24 3.78 -1.88
C LEU A 649 -16.15 2.67 -2.92
N GLY A 650 -14.95 2.40 -3.44
CA GLY A 650 -14.69 1.36 -4.42
C GLY A 650 -14.83 -0.05 -3.84
N TYR A 651 -15.26 -0.99 -4.68
CA TYR A 651 -15.28 -2.41 -4.32
C TYR A 651 -14.71 -3.25 -5.46
N GLY A 652 -13.60 -3.90 -5.18
CA GLY A 652 -12.74 -4.53 -6.18
C GLY A 652 -13.09 -5.97 -6.51
N ASN A 653 -12.29 -6.54 -7.43
CA ASN A 653 -12.36 -7.94 -7.82
C ASN A 653 -10.94 -8.52 -7.96
N LEU A 654 -10.75 -9.72 -7.46
CA LEU A 654 -9.54 -10.50 -7.56
C LEU A 654 -9.94 -11.96 -7.58
N ASN A 655 -9.42 -12.72 -8.54
CA ASN A 655 -9.73 -14.14 -8.67
C ASN A 655 -8.49 -15.02 -8.68
N LYS A 656 -8.68 -16.28 -8.30
CA LYS A 656 -7.65 -17.29 -8.20
C LYS A 656 -8.03 -18.54 -9.00
N VAL A 657 -7.02 -19.15 -9.64
CA VAL A 657 -7.11 -20.46 -10.24
C VAL A 657 -6.23 -21.41 -9.42
N VAL A 658 -6.85 -22.38 -8.78
CA VAL A 658 -6.16 -23.44 -8.03
C VAL A 658 -5.85 -24.60 -8.95
N LEU A 659 -4.60 -25.02 -9.00
CA LEU A 659 -4.13 -26.18 -9.76
C LEU A 659 -3.43 -27.15 -8.80
N CYS A 660 -3.97 -28.36 -8.66
CA CYS A 660 -3.39 -29.41 -7.81
C CYS A 660 -2.74 -30.46 -8.71
N PHE A 661 -1.48 -30.79 -8.45
CA PHE A 661 -0.70 -31.72 -9.25
C PHE A 661 -0.29 -32.95 -8.43
N ASP A 662 0.25 -33.96 -9.11
CA ASP A 662 0.82 -35.14 -8.47
C ASP A 662 2.28 -34.94 -8.01
N ARG A 663 2.99 -33.98 -8.60
CA ARG A 663 4.39 -33.64 -8.28
C ARG A 663 4.64 -32.13 -8.47
N ILE A 664 5.70 -31.66 -7.82
CA ILE A 664 6.27 -30.34 -8.04
C ILE A 664 7.13 -30.39 -9.31
N PHE A 665 6.93 -29.45 -10.24
CA PHE A 665 7.71 -29.27 -11.47
C PHE A 665 8.32 -27.86 -11.60
N TRP A 666 8.03 -26.99 -10.64
CA TRP A 666 8.58 -25.64 -10.50
C TRP A 666 9.71 -25.61 -9.46
N ASP A 667 10.41 -24.48 -9.33
CA ASP A 667 11.43 -24.30 -8.29
C ASP A 667 10.81 -24.35 -6.88
N PRO A 668 11.07 -25.39 -6.08
CA PRO A 668 10.49 -25.51 -4.74
C PRO A 668 11.06 -24.49 -3.74
N SER A 669 12.17 -23.83 -4.05
CA SER A 669 12.78 -22.80 -3.21
C SER A 669 12.10 -21.44 -3.32
N ALA A 670 11.33 -21.22 -4.39
CA ALA A 670 10.55 -20.01 -4.61
C ALA A 670 9.09 -20.23 -4.20
N ASN A 671 8.57 -19.42 -3.27
CA ASN A 671 7.14 -19.47 -2.93
C ASN A 671 6.26 -18.89 -4.03
N LEU A 672 6.83 -18.16 -4.98
CA LEU A 672 6.11 -17.49 -6.03
C LEU A 672 7.00 -17.18 -7.23
N PHE A 673 6.37 -17.03 -8.38
CA PHE A 673 6.99 -16.56 -9.61
C PHE A 673 5.98 -15.76 -10.44
N GLY A 674 6.49 -14.77 -11.18
CA GLY A 674 5.69 -13.91 -12.04
C GLY A 674 5.68 -14.37 -13.50
N HIS A 675 4.59 -14.08 -14.20
CA HIS A 675 4.46 -14.20 -15.64
C HIS A 675 4.16 -12.84 -16.25
N VAL A 676 5.03 -12.40 -17.14
CA VAL A 676 4.93 -11.11 -17.82
C VAL A 676 4.01 -11.24 -19.02
N GLY A 677 2.89 -10.53 -19.01
CA GLY A 677 1.93 -10.52 -20.12
C GLY A 677 2.48 -9.86 -21.39
N SER A 678 1.94 -10.20 -22.54
CA SER A 678 2.37 -9.63 -23.82
C SER A 678 1.82 -8.23 -24.10
N THR A 679 0.75 -7.82 -23.44
CA THR A 679 0.07 -6.54 -23.65
C THR A 679 -0.36 -5.89 -22.33
N THR A 680 -0.47 -4.57 -22.32
CA THR A 680 -0.99 -3.79 -21.18
C THR A 680 -2.40 -4.23 -20.78
N ALA A 681 -3.28 -4.54 -21.74
CA ALA A 681 -4.66 -4.95 -21.48
C ALA A 681 -4.75 -6.30 -20.75
N SER A 682 -3.80 -7.22 -20.98
CA SER A 682 -3.75 -8.55 -20.36
C SER A 682 -2.79 -8.64 -19.17
N ARG A 683 -2.23 -7.53 -18.70
CA ARG A 683 -1.16 -7.51 -17.68
C ARG A 683 -1.51 -8.25 -16.38
N GLY A 684 -2.78 -8.27 -15.98
CA GLY A 684 -3.27 -8.96 -14.78
C GLY A 684 -3.71 -10.41 -15.01
N GLU A 685 -3.72 -10.92 -16.25
CA GLU A 685 -4.14 -12.29 -16.54
C GLU A 685 -3.03 -13.27 -16.18
N LEU A 686 -3.25 -14.10 -15.14
CA LEU A 686 -2.31 -15.16 -14.73
C LEU A 686 -0.89 -14.62 -14.51
N PHE A 687 -0.78 -13.42 -13.91
CA PHE A 687 0.48 -12.69 -13.81
C PHE A 687 1.38 -13.18 -12.67
N LEU A 688 0.82 -13.92 -11.69
CA LEU A 688 1.52 -14.36 -10.48
C LEU A 688 1.06 -15.76 -10.08
N PHE A 689 2.01 -16.63 -9.78
CA PHE A 689 1.78 -18.01 -9.30
C PHE A 689 2.38 -18.16 -7.91
N TRP A 690 1.61 -18.79 -6.99
CA TRP A 690 2.01 -19.02 -5.62
C TRP A 690 2.07 -20.51 -5.28
N HIS A 691 3.15 -20.90 -4.59
CA HIS A 691 3.31 -22.21 -3.95
C HIS A 691 3.49 -22.01 -2.43
N LEU A 692 2.40 -22.14 -1.66
CA LEU A 692 2.35 -21.80 -0.25
C LEU A 692 2.03 -22.98 0.68
N TYR A 693 1.67 -24.14 0.12
CA TYR A 693 1.16 -25.28 0.87
C TYR A 693 2.12 -26.47 0.82
N LYS A 694 1.87 -27.52 1.65
CA LYS A 694 2.71 -28.71 1.71
C LYS A 694 2.58 -29.59 0.45
N ALA A 695 1.37 -29.67 -0.09
CA ALA A 695 1.07 -30.42 -1.29
C ALA A 695 1.47 -29.64 -2.56
N PRO A 696 1.68 -30.32 -3.71
CA PRO A 696 1.99 -29.68 -4.98
C PRO A 696 0.77 -28.93 -5.55
N VAL A 697 0.54 -27.75 -5.01
CA VAL A 697 -0.55 -26.84 -5.39
C VAL A 697 0.04 -25.53 -5.86
N LEU A 698 -0.41 -25.04 -7.02
CA LEU A 698 -0.19 -23.68 -7.51
C LEU A 698 -1.49 -22.89 -7.47
N LEU A 699 -1.39 -21.63 -7.04
CA LEU A 699 -2.43 -20.64 -7.11
C LEU A 699 -2.03 -19.61 -8.18
N ALA A 700 -2.76 -19.55 -9.28
CA ALA A 700 -2.59 -18.49 -10.27
C ALA A 700 -3.56 -17.33 -9.98
N LEU A 701 -3.06 -16.10 -10.00
CA LEU A 701 -3.82 -14.90 -9.72
C LEU A 701 -4.23 -14.21 -11.01
N VAL A 702 -5.45 -13.66 -10.99
CA VAL A 702 -6.00 -12.82 -12.05
C VAL A 702 -6.49 -11.52 -11.42
N ALA A 703 -5.88 -10.40 -11.83
CA ALA A 703 -6.11 -9.07 -11.27
C ALA A 703 -6.53 -8.06 -12.34
N GLY A 704 -6.86 -6.85 -11.93
CA GLY A 704 -7.20 -5.74 -12.82
C GLY A 704 -8.43 -6.03 -13.67
N GLU A 705 -8.43 -5.56 -14.91
CA GLU A 705 -9.52 -5.79 -15.88
C GLU A 705 -9.72 -7.28 -16.19
N ALA A 706 -8.64 -8.05 -16.25
CA ALA A 706 -8.69 -9.48 -16.53
C ALA A 706 -9.52 -10.26 -15.49
N ALA A 707 -9.57 -9.82 -14.24
CA ALA A 707 -10.36 -10.47 -13.18
C ALA A 707 -11.87 -10.45 -13.48
N ALA A 708 -12.39 -9.36 -14.06
CA ALA A 708 -13.79 -9.24 -14.45
C ALA A 708 -14.09 -10.06 -15.73
N ILE A 709 -13.18 -10.01 -16.69
CA ILE A 709 -13.32 -10.72 -17.98
C ILE A 709 -13.36 -12.22 -17.76
N MET A 710 -12.49 -12.77 -16.92
CA MET A 710 -12.41 -14.21 -16.69
C MET A 710 -13.68 -14.81 -16.10
N GLU A 711 -14.47 -14.04 -15.34
CA GLU A 711 -15.72 -14.57 -14.74
C GLU A 711 -16.78 -14.96 -15.77
N ASN A 712 -16.65 -14.45 -17.00
CA ASN A 712 -17.51 -14.81 -18.13
C ASN A 712 -16.95 -15.98 -18.99
N VAL A 713 -15.83 -16.55 -18.58
CA VAL A 713 -15.14 -17.63 -19.29
C VAL A 713 -15.31 -18.94 -18.50
N SER A 714 -15.48 -20.07 -19.20
CA SER A 714 -15.61 -21.38 -18.55
C SER A 714 -14.32 -21.83 -17.87
N ASP A 715 -14.43 -22.67 -16.85
CA ASP A 715 -13.29 -23.18 -16.07
C ASP A 715 -12.28 -23.89 -16.97
N ASP A 716 -12.74 -24.70 -17.92
CA ASP A 716 -11.87 -25.47 -18.83
C ASP A 716 -10.96 -24.54 -19.66
N VAL A 717 -11.50 -23.42 -20.14
CA VAL A 717 -10.74 -22.45 -20.93
C VAL A 717 -9.73 -21.73 -20.05
N ILE A 718 -10.12 -21.30 -18.84
CA ILE A 718 -9.23 -20.65 -17.89
C ILE A 718 -8.10 -21.56 -17.47
N VAL A 719 -8.42 -22.80 -17.08
CA VAL A 719 -7.44 -23.83 -16.72
C VAL A 719 -6.53 -24.14 -17.91
N GLY A 720 -7.08 -24.27 -19.11
CA GLY A 720 -6.33 -24.48 -20.35
C GLY A 720 -5.30 -23.37 -20.60
N ARG A 721 -5.69 -22.11 -20.44
CA ARG A 721 -4.76 -20.95 -20.52
C ARG A 721 -3.67 -21.01 -19.46
N CYS A 722 -4.03 -21.36 -18.22
CA CYS A 722 -3.09 -21.52 -17.12
C CYS A 722 -2.03 -22.58 -17.41
N ILE A 723 -2.46 -23.74 -17.92
CA ILE A 723 -1.56 -24.84 -18.32
C ILE A 723 -0.69 -24.41 -19.50
N ALA A 724 -1.23 -23.65 -20.47
CA ALA A 724 -0.43 -23.13 -21.58
C ALA A 724 0.69 -22.19 -21.11
N VAL A 725 0.41 -21.27 -20.17
CA VAL A 725 1.42 -20.42 -19.54
C VAL A 725 2.50 -21.25 -18.84
N LEU A 726 2.10 -22.22 -18.01
CA LEU A 726 3.06 -23.09 -17.29
C LEU A 726 3.91 -23.92 -18.25
N LYS A 727 3.33 -24.43 -19.35
CA LYS A 727 4.08 -25.15 -20.40
C LYS A 727 5.03 -24.24 -21.16
N GLY A 728 4.68 -22.98 -21.37
CA GLY A 728 5.56 -21.97 -21.94
C GLY A 728 6.79 -21.73 -21.06
N ILE A 729 6.61 -21.70 -19.73
CA ILE A 729 7.69 -21.45 -18.76
C ILE A 729 8.56 -22.70 -18.55
N PHE A 730 7.95 -23.86 -18.27
CA PHE A 730 8.65 -25.06 -17.81
C PHE A 730 8.83 -26.12 -18.90
N GLY A 731 8.22 -25.94 -20.08
CA GLY A 731 8.24 -26.89 -21.17
C GLY A 731 7.08 -27.90 -21.13
N ASN A 732 6.67 -28.36 -22.31
CA ASN A 732 5.50 -29.23 -22.49
C ASN A 732 5.59 -30.56 -21.72
N ALA A 733 6.79 -31.17 -21.64
CA ALA A 733 7.00 -32.49 -21.00
C ALA A 733 7.03 -32.41 -19.47
N ALA A 734 7.36 -31.26 -18.90
CA ALA A 734 7.50 -31.05 -17.46
C ALA A 734 6.14 -30.89 -16.75
N VAL A 735 5.18 -30.25 -17.41
CA VAL A 735 3.89 -29.84 -16.81
C VAL A 735 2.87 -30.99 -16.94
N PRO A 736 2.50 -31.65 -15.81
CA PRO A 736 1.48 -32.70 -15.83
C PRO A 736 0.07 -32.10 -15.90
N THR A 737 -0.90 -32.97 -16.22
CA THR A 737 -2.32 -32.60 -16.10
C THR A 737 -2.68 -32.43 -14.63
N PRO A 738 -3.37 -31.34 -14.25
CA PRO A 738 -3.81 -31.17 -12.88
C PRO A 738 -4.82 -32.23 -12.46
N LYS A 739 -4.73 -32.70 -11.21
CA LYS A 739 -5.66 -33.68 -10.61
C LYS A 739 -6.97 -33.01 -10.15
N GLU A 740 -6.85 -31.80 -9.62
CA GLU A 740 -7.99 -31.00 -9.18
C GLU A 740 -7.77 -29.57 -9.60
N THR A 741 -8.85 -28.89 -9.94
CA THR A 741 -8.84 -27.48 -10.30
C THR A 741 -10.02 -26.75 -9.67
N VAL A 742 -9.83 -25.51 -9.27
CA VAL A 742 -10.92 -24.63 -8.78
C VAL A 742 -10.67 -23.23 -9.29
N VAL A 743 -11.71 -22.62 -9.83
CA VAL A 743 -11.70 -21.24 -10.30
C VAL A 743 -12.63 -20.38 -9.43
N SER A 744 -12.12 -19.32 -8.82
CA SER A 744 -12.95 -18.40 -8.03
C SER A 744 -13.65 -17.39 -8.94
N ARG A 745 -14.84 -16.94 -8.55
CA ARG A 745 -15.64 -15.88 -9.19
C ARG A 745 -16.30 -15.04 -8.12
N TRP A 746 -15.51 -14.17 -7.49
CA TRP A 746 -15.96 -13.40 -6.33
C TRP A 746 -17.00 -12.33 -6.66
N ARG A 747 -16.96 -11.76 -7.87
CA ARG A 747 -17.94 -10.78 -8.32
C ARG A 747 -19.28 -11.41 -8.62
N ALA A 748 -19.29 -12.60 -9.23
CA ALA A 748 -20.49 -13.36 -9.53
C ALA A 748 -21.14 -13.97 -8.27
N ASP A 749 -20.38 -14.15 -7.19
CA ASP A 749 -20.90 -14.68 -5.93
C ASP A 749 -21.88 -13.69 -5.28
N PRO A 750 -23.17 -14.04 -5.13
CA PRO A 750 -24.20 -13.12 -4.62
C PRO A 750 -23.98 -12.69 -3.16
N TRP A 751 -23.21 -13.45 -2.38
CA TRP A 751 -22.94 -13.19 -0.98
C TRP A 751 -21.65 -12.39 -0.74
N SER A 752 -20.91 -12.06 -1.82
CA SER A 752 -19.71 -11.21 -1.79
C SER A 752 -19.78 -10.06 -2.78
N ARG A 753 -20.16 -10.32 -4.05
CA ARG A 753 -20.28 -9.38 -5.17
C ARG A 753 -18.96 -8.62 -5.46
N GLY A 754 -17.83 -9.26 -5.21
CA GLY A 754 -16.46 -8.75 -5.36
C GLY A 754 -15.54 -9.27 -4.26
N SER A 755 -14.31 -8.81 -4.24
CA SER A 755 -13.26 -9.25 -3.31
C SER A 755 -13.15 -8.36 -2.07
N TYR A 756 -12.68 -7.12 -2.21
CA TYR A 756 -12.51 -6.17 -1.11
C TYR A 756 -12.54 -4.71 -1.58
N SER A 757 -12.62 -3.78 -0.60
CA SER A 757 -12.74 -2.35 -0.85
C SER A 757 -11.42 -1.72 -1.27
N PHE A 758 -11.52 -0.58 -1.97
CA PHE A 758 -10.43 0.31 -2.30
C PHE A 758 -10.92 1.76 -2.30
N VAL A 759 -10.00 2.72 -2.19
CA VAL A 759 -10.37 4.13 -2.29
C VAL A 759 -10.44 4.52 -3.77
N SER A 760 -11.66 4.65 -4.28
CA SER A 760 -11.91 5.04 -5.67
C SER A 760 -11.70 6.54 -5.89
N THR A 761 -11.59 6.95 -7.15
CA THR A 761 -11.65 8.37 -7.54
C THR A 761 -12.89 9.04 -6.96
N GLY A 762 -12.73 10.20 -6.32
CA GLY A 762 -13.82 10.91 -5.65
C GLY A 762 -14.20 10.40 -4.25
N SER A 763 -13.54 9.33 -3.75
CA SER A 763 -13.67 8.83 -2.38
C SER A 763 -12.43 9.19 -1.55
N SER A 764 -12.55 8.99 -0.24
CA SER A 764 -11.46 9.18 0.72
C SER A 764 -11.58 8.24 1.90
N GLY A 765 -10.59 8.26 2.80
CA GLY A 765 -10.63 7.52 4.07
C GLY A 765 -11.85 7.82 4.93
N ASN A 766 -12.46 9.00 4.80
CA ASN A 766 -13.67 9.38 5.53
C ASN A 766 -14.88 8.49 5.19
N ASP A 767 -14.97 7.95 3.98
CA ASP A 767 -16.06 7.05 3.62
C ASP A 767 -16.05 5.77 4.46
N TYR A 768 -14.88 5.27 4.89
CA TYR A 768 -14.78 4.15 5.84
C TYR A 768 -15.39 4.49 7.20
N ASP A 769 -15.15 5.69 7.71
CA ASP A 769 -15.68 6.16 9.00
C ASP A 769 -17.20 6.38 8.92
N ILE A 770 -17.69 6.95 7.83
CA ILE A 770 -19.11 7.11 7.56
C ILE A 770 -19.79 5.72 7.46
N LEU A 771 -19.18 4.76 6.79
CA LEU A 771 -19.71 3.40 6.69
C LEU A 771 -19.75 2.68 8.05
N ALA A 772 -18.85 3.01 8.97
CA ALA A 772 -18.83 2.50 10.33
C ALA A 772 -19.88 3.14 11.26
N THR A 773 -20.42 4.30 10.90
CA THR A 773 -21.34 5.05 11.76
C THR A 773 -22.67 4.31 11.91
N PRO A 774 -23.17 4.08 13.13
CA PRO A 774 -24.45 3.45 13.37
C PRO A 774 -25.64 4.27 12.85
N VAL A 775 -26.75 3.62 12.57
CA VAL A 775 -27.99 4.27 12.14
C VAL A 775 -29.01 4.31 13.28
N ILE A 776 -29.52 5.52 13.53
CA ILE A 776 -30.56 5.82 14.52
C ILE A 776 -31.90 5.93 13.80
N PRO A 777 -32.98 5.28 14.29
CA PRO A 777 -34.31 5.41 13.73
C PRO A 777 -34.84 6.85 13.76
N GLY A 778 -35.42 7.32 12.65
CA GLY A 778 -35.98 8.66 12.54
C GLY A 778 -34.96 9.75 12.15
N ASN A 779 -33.67 9.39 11.99
CA ASN A 779 -32.59 10.30 11.60
C ASN A 779 -32.59 11.62 12.40
N PRO A 780 -32.47 11.55 13.76
CA PRO A 780 -32.55 12.74 14.60
C PRO A 780 -31.42 13.71 14.27
N THR A 781 -31.77 14.99 14.11
CA THR A 781 -30.79 16.06 13.86
C THR A 781 -30.34 16.73 15.17
N GLU A 782 -31.10 16.55 16.27
CA GLU A 782 -30.79 17.16 17.55
C GLU A 782 -30.17 16.18 18.56
N ALA A 783 -29.16 16.63 19.30
CA ALA A 783 -28.43 15.84 20.31
C ALA A 783 -29.36 15.26 21.40
N ASN A 784 -30.40 15.99 21.79
CA ASN A 784 -31.38 15.55 22.79
C ASN A 784 -32.24 14.39 22.31
N ASP A 785 -32.51 14.30 21.01
CA ASP A 785 -33.23 13.17 20.40
C ASP A 785 -32.35 11.93 20.21
N MET A 786 -31.04 12.14 20.05
CA MET A 786 -30.06 11.04 20.00
C MET A 786 -29.93 10.32 21.34
N ILE A 787 -30.04 11.04 22.47
CA ILE A 787 -30.01 10.46 23.82
C ILE A 787 -31.25 9.60 24.08
N LYS A 788 -32.41 9.99 23.54
CA LYS A 788 -33.69 9.27 23.73
C LYS A 788 -33.85 8.06 22.82
N ASN A 789 -33.22 8.08 21.64
CA ASN A 789 -33.34 7.06 20.61
C ASN A 789 -31.97 6.37 20.39
N PRO A 790 -31.76 5.16 20.92
CA PRO A 790 -30.51 4.46 20.71
C PRO A 790 -30.36 4.04 19.24
N PRO A 791 -29.10 4.00 18.71
CA PRO A 791 -28.83 3.42 17.40
C PRO A 791 -29.25 1.95 17.38
N ARG A 792 -29.80 1.53 16.27
CA ARG A 792 -30.36 0.17 16.09
C ARG A 792 -29.59 -0.68 15.11
N ILE A 793 -28.93 -0.06 14.10
CA ILE A 793 -28.14 -0.78 13.13
C ILE A 793 -26.69 -0.32 13.24
N PHE A 794 -25.82 -1.29 13.49
CA PHE A 794 -24.38 -1.14 13.60
C PHE A 794 -23.69 -1.80 12.40
N PHE A 795 -22.51 -1.33 12.01
CA PHE A 795 -21.83 -1.79 10.80
C PHE A 795 -20.38 -2.18 11.08
N ALA A 796 -20.02 -3.42 10.74
CA ALA A 796 -18.67 -3.93 10.78
C ALA A 796 -18.30 -4.61 9.45
N GLY A 797 -17.04 -4.89 9.26
CA GLY A 797 -16.48 -5.46 8.03
C GLY A 797 -15.22 -4.70 7.62
N GLU A 798 -14.44 -5.25 6.69
CA GLU A 798 -13.19 -4.65 6.23
C GLU A 798 -13.37 -3.25 5.62
N HIS A 799 -14.56 -2.94 5.09
CA HIS A 799 -14.94 -1.67 4.49
C HIS A 799 -15.46 -0.63 5.51
N THR A 800 -15.38 -0.92 6.79
CA THR A 800 -15.77 -0.02 7.89
C THR A 800 -14.60 0.36 8.80
N ILE A 801 -13.37 0.12 8.39
CA ILE A 801 -12.18 0.39 9.17
C ILE A 801 -11.12 1.11 8.33
N ARG A 802 -10.99 2.42 8.55
CA ARG A 802 -10.15 3.32 7.76
C ARG A 802 -8.68 2.93 7.74
N ASN A 803 -8.11 2.56 8.89
CA ASN A 803 -6.67 2.32 9.03
C ASN A 803 -6.22 0.93 8.58
N TYR A 804 -7.15 -0.03 8.44
CA TYR A 804 -6.86 -1.42 8.07
C TYR A 804 -7.88 -1.98 7.06
N PRO A 805 -8.23 -1.23 5.98
CA PRO A 805 -9.24 -1.67 5.04
C PRO A 805 -8.76 -2.88 4.24
N ALA A 806 -9.69 -3.61 3.67
CA ALA A 806 -9.44 -4.74 2.76
C ALA A 806 -8.64 -5.90 3.39
N THR A 807 -8.59 -6.01 4.72
CA THR A 807 -7.77 -7.00 5.43
C THR A 807 -8.59 -7.85 6.41
N VAL A 808 -8.08 -9.06 6.70
CA VAL A 808 -8.66 -9.96 7.71
C VAL A 808 -8.59 -9.34 9.09
N HIS A 809 -7.43 -8.79 9.46
CA HIS A 809 -7.24 -8.15 10.76
C HIS A 809 -8.10 -6.89 10.92
N GLY A 810 -8.32 -6.12 9.84
CA GLY A 810 -9.23 -4.98 9.87
C GLY A 810 -10.68 -5.42 10.08
N ALA A 811 -11.13 -6.46 9.39
CA ALA A 811 -12.46 -7.03 9.60
C ALA A 811 -12.64 -7.52 11.05
N LEU A 812 -11.64 -8.22 11.62
CA LEU A 812 -11.61 -8.63 13.03
C LEU A 812 -11.77 -7.42 13.97
N LEU A 813 -10.91 -6.41 13.81
CA LEU A 813 -10.90 -5.20 14.63
C LEU A 813 -12.22 -4.42 14.54
N SER A 814 -12.84 -4.37 13.36
CA SER A 814 -14.16 -3.74 13.18
C SER A 814 -15.25 -4.46 13.96
N GLY A 815 -15.20 -5.79 14.02
CA GLY A 815 -16.12 -6.60 14.81
C GLY A 815 -15.96 -6.34 16.32
N LEU A 816 -14.73 -6.29 16.81
CA LEU A 816 -14.42 -5.98 18.22
C LEU A 816 -14.89 -4.56 18.58
N ARG A 817 -14.66 -3.58 17.70
CA ARG A 817 -15.13 -2.20 17.86
C ARG A 817 -16.64 -2.13 18.03
N GLU A 818 -17.40 -2.75 17.14
CA GLU A 818 -18.86 -2.68 17.19
C GLU A 818 -19.43 -3.47 18.36
N ALA A 819 -18.81 -4.58 18.76
CA ALA A 819 -19.22 -5.29 19.97
C ALA A 819 -19.11 -4.41 21.21
N GLY A 820 -18.00 -3.67 21.35
CA GLY A 820 -17.83 -2.68 22.43
C GLY A 820 -18.90 -1.59 22.36
N ARG A 821 -19.10 -1.00 21.17
CA ARG A 821 -20.08 0.06 20.95
C ARG A 821 -21.52 -0.37 21.28
N ILE A 822 -21.94 -1.56 20.84
CA ILE A 822 -23.25 -2.11 21.16
C ILE A 822 -23.38 -2.36 22.67
N ALA A 823 -22.35 -2.96 23.29
CA ALA A 823 -22.38 -3.26 24.72
C ALA A 823 -22.41 -1.96 25.57
N ASP A 824 -21.68 -0.92 25.20
CA ASP A 824 -21.73 0.38 25.89
C ASP A 824 -23.12 1.02 25.79
N GLN A 825 -23.75 0.91 24.61
CA GLN A 825 -25.08 1.46 24.38
C GLN A 825 -26.16 0.76 25.19
N TYR A 826 -26.10 -0.58 25.33
CA TYR A 826 -27.20 -1.35 25.90
C TYR A 826 -26.93 -1.88 27.31
N LEU A 827 -25.66 -2.02 27.73
CA LEU A 827 -25.24 -2.51 29.05
C LEU A 827 -24.59 -1.41 29.90
N GLY A 828 -24.34 -0.24 29.31
CA GLY A 828 -23.61 0.85 29.97
C GLY A 828 -22.08 0.68 29.96
N CYS A 829 -21.37 1.72 30.36
CA CYS A 829 -19.91 1.80 30.36
C CYS A 829 -19.34 1.42 31.75
N PRO A 830 -18.80 0.21 31.96
CA PRO A 830 -18.30 -0.21 33.27
C PRO A 830 -17.04 0.56 33.72
N TYR A 831 -16.44 1.32 32.82
CA TYR A 831 -15.26 2.14 33.05
C TYR A 831 -15.57 3.65 33.26
N ALA A 832 -16.87 4.00 33.35
CA ALA A 832 -17.28 5.39 33.58
C ALA A 832 -16.63 5.97 34.84
N PRO A 833 -16.27 7.29 34.84
CA PRO A 833 -15.70 7.92 36.01
C PRO A 833 -16.70 7.96 37.19
N PRO A 834 -16.21 8.13 38.42
CA PRO A 834 -17.08 8.24 39.61
C PRO A 834 -18.09 9.39 39.46
N PRO A 835 -19.25 9.32 40.14
CA PRO A 835 -20.28 10.36 40.12
C PRO A 835 -19.68 11.73 40.51
N GLY A 836 -19.92 12.76 39.69
CA GLY A 836 -19.43 14.13 39.90
C GLY A 836 -18.41 14.64 38.85
N VAL A 837 -17.93 13.74 37.99
CA VAL A 837 -17.13 14.14 36.81
C VAL A 837 -18.05 14.14 35.60
N GLU A 838 -18.30 15.32 35.03
CA GLU A 838 -19.09 15.40 33.77
C GLU A 838 -18.35 14.68 32.65
N ILE A 839 -18.92 13.59 32.19
CA ILE A 839 -18.51 12.94 30.92
C ILE A 839 -19.06 13.84 29.82
N LYS A 840 -18.20 14.57 29.13
CA LYS A 840 -18.55 15.08 27.79
C LYS A 840 -18.80 13.87 26.92
N GLY A 841 -20.06 13.66 26.58
CA GLY A 841 -20.59 12.38 26.12
C GLY A 841 -19.79 11.74 25.00
N ILE A 842 -19.72 10.43 25.02
CA ILE A 842 -19.22 9.57 23.94
C ILE A 842 -19.90 9.92 22.61
N GLY A 843 -21.15 10.41 22.62
CA GLY A 843 -21.83 11.00 21.48
C GLY A 843 -21.14 12.25 20.90
N ASP A 844 -20.44 13.07 21.71
CA ASP A 844 -19.72 14.27 21.25
C ASP A 844 -18.39 13.96 20.55
N VAL A 845 -17.74 12.87 20.86
CA VAL A 845 -16.49 12.46 20.18
C VAL A 845 -16.80 11.93 18.79
N PHE A 846 -17.95 11.30 18.59
CA PHE A 846 -18.43 10.85 17.28
C PHE A 846 -19.28 11.92 16.58
N GLY A 847 -19.90 12.85 17.30
CA GLY A 847 -20.74 13.93 16.76
C GLY A 847 -19.97 15.15 16.25
N LYS A 848 -18.81 15.51 16.86
CA LYS A 848 -18.02 16.68 16.41
C LYS A 848 -17.27 16.48 15.09
N SER A 849 -17.02 15.24 14.67
CA SER A 849 -16.59 14.97 13.31
C SER A 849 -17.71 15.21 12.29
N TYR A 850 -18.96 15.14 12.73
CA TYR A 850 -20.15 15.38 11.92
C TYR A 850 -20.43 16.88 11.65
N GLU A 851 -20.31 17.72 12.68
CA GLU A 851 -20.57 19.17 12.54
C GLU A 851 -19.48 19.88 11.72
N LYS A 852 -18.22 19.45 11.83
CA LYS A 852 -17.14 20.01 11.01
C LYS A 852 -17.22 19.66 9.53
N GLN A 853 -17.90 18.58 9.17
CA GLN A 853 -18.04 18.15 7.76
C GLN A 853 -19.22 18.81 7.04
N GLN A 854 -20.22 19.32 7.75
CA GLN A 854 -21.33 20.08 7.12
C GLN A 854 -21.01 21.56 6.86
N LEU A 855 -19.94 22.11 7.43
CA LEU A 855 -19.54 23.52 7.27
C LEU A 855 -18.45 23.76 6.20
N THR A 856 -18.04 22.72 5.48
CA THR A 856 -17.03 22.81 4.40
C THR A 856 -17.53 22.20 3.07
N HIS A 857 -18.77 22.45 2.72
CA HIS A 857 -19.29 22.28 1.36
C HIS A 857 -19.77 23.60 0.78
#